data_9a7d6c57f922c7d51f3da308022df875
#
_entry.id   9a7d6c57f922c7d51f3da308022df875
#
_cell.length_a   1.000
_cell.length_b   1.000
_cell.length_c   1.000
_cell.angle_alpha   90.00
_cell.angle_beta   90.00
_cell.angle_gamma   90.00
#
_symmetry.space_group_name_H-M   'P 1'
#
loop_
_entity.id
_entity.type
_entity.pdbx_description
1 polymer ?
#
loop_
_entity_poly.entity_id
_entity_poly.type
_entity_poly.pdbx_seq_one_letter_code
_entity_poly.pdbx_strand_id
1 'polypeptide(L)'
;MPDTHPAFYAKEANMIKIRTAQLAAVPSHIRKNLKQIEKEAALARAEGAHILVLPEMCLTGYLIGDLWDQNAFLKECERANEKVAALSKGLTIVWGSLAVDWDLINDDGRPRKYNAAFAASNGHFIYPEGSPLPFTVKTLLPDYRCFDDRRYFTSLESLALEEGKRPEDILAPFVLPAGKEELRCGIVLCEDSWDENYRISPMSILAEKGISLFLNLSASPFTMGKDGKRHRMFSESLSRLSIPMLYVNRRGLENNGKDCYTYDGMTAAYDKDGQLIAEANPFTDERSTFYFNQENLTLAPETEMEPTDENLLLPAFRYGTSEFLKAIGASKVVIGVSGGIDSAVNAALYRSILPAENILLVNTPTRYNSELTKGLAAELAENLGCQLLTVPIGDFIDETADALEGLPLPDDTVHLTGFMKENMQARDRSSRILAALSAAFGGIFTCNANKTETTVGYGTLYGDLAGAFAATADLWKYQIYDLGRKLNAWYGRAVIPEGIFTVMPSAELSENQDVTQGKGDPLIYEYHDYLFRSFIEPWQRQTPEDILKAYAKGNLEDLIGCSIIVSNIFPTAKDFIEDLEKWWNLFSGFAVAKRIQTPPLLAVSRRPYGYDLRESQLRPYYTDAYLSLKEKLLAD
;
A
#
# COMPACT_ATOMS: atom_id res chain seq x y z
N MET A 1 29.81 -23.92 -24.30
CA MET A 1 28.72 -23.88 -25.28
C MET A 1 27.61 -24.75 -24.69
N PRO A 2 26.46 -24.20 -24.31
CA PRO A 2 25.37 -25.04 -23.83
C PRO A 2 24.70 -25.68 -25.06
N ASP A 3 24.51 -26.99 -24.96
CA ASP A 3 23.79 -27.79 -25.94
C ASP A 3 22.34 -27.30 -26.07
N THR A 4 22.06 -26.59 -27.15
CA THR A 4 20.70 -26.24 -27.56
C THR A 4 20.02 -27.49 -28.09
N HIS A 5 19.15 -28.09 -27.28
CA HIS A 5 18.40 -29.29 -27.64
C HIS A 5 17.49 -29.01 -28.86
N PRO A 6 17.65 -29.70 -29.98
CA PRO A 6 16.79 -29.54 -31.18
C PRO A 6 15.31 -29.88 -30.95
N ALA A 7 14.99 -30.56 -29.83
CA ALA A 7 13.63 -30.93 -29.43
C ALA A 7 12.77 -29.72 -29.00
N PHE A 8 13.39 -28.60 -28.62
CA PHE A 8 12.66 -27.38 -28.20
C PHE A 8 12.06 -26.66 -29.43
N TYR A 9 12.84 -26.54 -30.51
CA TYR A 9 12.40 -25.85 -31.75
C TYR A 9 11.33 -26.60 -32.56
N ALA A 10 11.22 -27.90 -32.46
CA ALA A 10 10.17 -28.68 -33.13
C ALA A 10 8.79 -28.57 -32.45
N LYS A 11 8.71 -28.06 -31.22
CA LYS A 11 7.48 -27.84 -30.46
C LYS A 11 6.85 -26.45 -30.67
N GLU A 12 7.58 -25.47 -31.23
CA GLU A 12 7.09 -24.09 -31.43
C GLU A 12 5.96 -23.97 -32.47
N ALA A 13 5.81 -24.92 -33.36
CA ALA A 13 4.87 -24.82 -34.50
C ALA A 13 3.38 -24.78 -34.09
N ASN A 14 3.03 -25.23 -32.85
CA ASN A 14 1.66 -25.26 -32.34
C ASN A 14 1.50 -24.54 -30.99
N MET A 15 2.43 -23.62 -30.65
CA MET A 15 2.36 -22.89 -29.37
C MET A 15 1.87 -21.45 -29.58
N ILE A 16 0.96 -21.04 -28.70
CA ILE A 16 0.48 -19.65 -28.65
C ILE A 16 1.49 -18.82 -27.87
N LYS A 17 2.09 -17.82 -28.51
CA LYS A 17 3.01 -16.87 -27.85
C LYS A 17 2.23 -15.72 -27.25
N ILE A 18 2.25 -15.62 -25.92
CA ILE A 18 1.52 -14.61 -25.14
C ILE A 18 2.52 -13.70 -24.44
N ARG A 19 2.40 -12.40 -24.65
CA ARG A 19 3.19 -11.38 -23.97
C ARG A 19 2.35 -10.67 -22.93
N THR A 20 2.95 -10.39 -21.78
CA THR A 20 2.36 -9.59 -20.69
C THR A 20 3.17 -8.33 -20.44
N ALA A 21 2.57 -7.28 -19.90
CA ALA A 21 3.27 -6.06 -19.50
C ALA A 21 2.73 -5.48 -18.20
N GLN A 22 3.63 -5.27 -17.23
CA GLN A 22 3.33 -4.61 -15.93
C GLN A 22 3.26 -3.09 -16.13
N LEU A 23 2.19 -2.58 -16.75
CA LEU A 23 2.07 -1.15 -17.04
C LEU A 23 1.98 -0.30 -15.77
N ALA A 24 2.70 0.82 -15.76
CA ALA A 24 2.55 1.87 -14.75
C ALA A 24 1.50 2.88 -15.23
N ALA A 25 0.21 2.56 -15.05
CA ALA A 25 -0.83 3.51 -15.40
C ALA A 25 -0.75 4.74 -14.47
N VAL A 26 -0.68 5.91 -15.09
CA VAL A 26 -0.71 7.19 -14.38
C VAL A 26 -2.18 7.57 -14.17
N PRO A 27 -2.63 7.78 -12.92
CA PRO A 27 -4.02 8.09 -12.63
C PRO A 27 -4.54 9.26 -13.46
N SER A 28 -5.71 9.10 -14.09
CA SER A 28 -6.40 10.09 -14.93
C SER A 28 -5.69 10.53 -16.23
N HIS A 29 -4.47 10.10 -16.49
CA HIS A 29 -3.69 10.51 -17.67
C HIS A 29 -3.83 9.57 -18.85
N ILE A 30 -5.06 9.45 -19.42
CA ILE A 30 -5.41 8.54 -20.51
C ILE A 30 -4.40 8.61 -21.67
N ARG A 31 -4.01 9.81 -22.13
CA ARG A 31 -3.07 9.97 -23.24
C ARG A 31 -1.68 9.40 -22.96
N LYS A 32 -1.19 9.55 -21.73
CA LYS A 32 0.11 9.01 -21.32
C LYS A 32 0.06 7.49 -21.26
N ASN A 33 -1.03 6.95 -20.71
CA ASN A 33 -1.24 5.52 -20.59
C ASN A 33 -1.43 4.88 -21.97
N LEU A 34 -2.19 5.51 -22.87
CA LEU A 34 -2.34 5.04 -24.25
C LEU A 34 -0.98 4.96 -24.97
N LYS A 35 -0.09 5.96 -24.81
CA LYS A 35 1.26 5.91 -25.39
C LYS A 35 2.09 4.73 -24.88
N GLN A 36 1.91 4.35 -23.60
CA GLN A 36 2.56 3.14 -23.08
C GLN A 36 2.01 1.89 -23.78
N ILE A 37 0.69 1.80 -23.94
CA ILE A 37 0.04 0.68 -24.64
C ILE A 37 0.48 0.61 -26.11
N GLU A 38 0.56 1.75 -26.81
CA GLU A 38 1.10 1.84 -28.19
C GLU A 38 2.50 1.24 -28.28
N LYS A 39 3.38 1.61 -27.34
CA LYS A 39 4.74 1.07 -27.26
C LYS A 39 4.75 -0.44 -27.03
N GLU A 40 3.96 -0.94 -26.08
CA GLU A 40 3.89 -2.37 -25.79
C GLU A 40 3.32 -3.18 -26.96
N ALA A 41 2.30 -2.66 -27.64
CA ALA A 41 1.74 -3.30 -28.84
C ALA A 41 2.77 -3.35 -29.99
N ALA A 42 3.59 -2.32 -30.15
CA ALA A 42 4.66 -2.31 -31.14
C ALA A 42 5.76 -3.34 -30.82
N LEU A 43 6.17 -3.43 -29.55
CA LEU A 43 7.14 -4.40 -29.08
C LEU A 43 6.61 -5.84 -29.21
N ALA A 44 5.38 -6.10 -28.79
CA ALA A 44 4.76 -7.42 -28.91
C ALA A 44 4.74 -7.92 -30.36
N ARG A 45 4.39 -7.05 -31.31
CA ARG A 45 4.44 -7.38 -32.75
C ARG A 45 5.85 -7.67 -33.25
N ALA A 46 6.81 -6.84 -32.84
CA ALA A 46 8.21 -7.02 -33.26
C ALA A 46 8.81 -8.35 -32.78
N GLU A 47 8.35 -8.82 -31.60
CA GLU A 47 8.76 -10.10 -31.01
C GLU A 47 7.92 -11.28 -31.52
N GLY A 48 6.94 -11.06 -32.38
CA GLY A 48 6.09 -12.10 -32.91
C GLY A 48 5.10 -12.69 -31.93
N ALA A 49 4.69 -11.91 -30.92
CA ALA A 49 3.64 -12.34 -29.99
C ALA A 49 2.29 -12.45 -30.73
N HIS A 50 1.52 -13.47 -30.41
CA HIS A 50 0.17 -13.65 -30.92
C HIS A 50 -0.85 -12.83 -30.10
N ILE A 51 -0.66 -12.79 -28.80
CA ILE A 51 -1.53 -12.11 -27.86
C ILE A 51 -0.69 -11.19 -26.94
N LEU A 52 -1.17 -9.96 -26.71
CA LEU A 52 -0.67 -9.04 -25.67
C LEU A 52 -1.74 -8.92 -24.59
N VAL A 53 -1.38 -9.19 -23.33
CA VAL A 53 -2.27 -9.06 -22.18
C VAL A 53 -1.80 -7.91 -21.30
N LEU A 54 -2.71 -6.99 -21.01
CA LEU A 54 -2.51 -5.78 -20.21
C LEU A 54 -3.39 -5.82 -18.96
N PRO A 55 -3.00 -5.13 -17.88
CA PRO A 55 -3.71 -5.20 -16.61
C PRO A 55 -5.06 -4.48 -16.60
N GLU A 56 -5.80 -4.65 -15.49
CA GLU A 56 -7.05 -3.95 -15.17
C GLU A 56 -6.82 -2.43 -15.12
N MET A 57 -7.80 -1.65 -15.61
CA MET A 57 -7.81 -0.17 -15.60
C MET A 57 -6.50 0.46 -16.11
N CYS A 58 -5.86 -0.14 -17.09
CA CYS A 58 -4.56 0.30 -17.59
C CYS A 58 -4.59 1.63 -18.37
N LEU A 59 -5.76 2.07 -18.85
CA LEU A 59 -5.94 3.36 -19.50
C LEU A 59 -6.19 4.51 -18.52
N THR A 60 -6.86 4.25 -17.42
CA THR A 60 -7.45 5.29 -16.56
C THR A 60 -6.74 5.46 -15.22
N GLY A 61 -6.11 4.40 -14.71
CA GLY A 61 -5.88 4.24 -13.29
C GLY A 61 -7.14 3.70 -12.60
N TYR A 62 -7.03 3.34 -11.34
CA TYR A 62 -8.09 2.68 -10.58
C TYR A 62 -8.71 3.59 -9.51
N LEU A 63 -7.89 4.15 -8.61
CA LEU A 63 -8.32 4.99 -7.50
C LEU A 63 -8.40 6.47 -7.93
N ILE A 64 -9.27 6.78 -8.86
CA ILE A 64 -9.40 8.15 -9.40
C ILE A 64 -10.63 8.90 -8.89
N GLY A 65 -11.36 8.31 -7.94
CA GLY A 65 -12.47 8.96 -7.24
C GLY A 65 -13.57 9.49 -8.17
N ASP A 66 -14.08 10.66 -7.89
CA ASP A 66 -15.22 11.25 -8.59
C ASP A 66 -14.92 11.67 -10.05
N LEU A 67 -13.71 11.43 -10.58
CA LEU A 67 -13.48 11.52 -12.03
C LEU A 67 -14.36 10.52 -12.81
N TRP A 68 -14.75 9.42 -12.17
CA TRP A 68 -15.73 8.48 -12.73
C TRP A 68 -17.11 9.09 -12.98
N ASP A 69 -17.40 10.27 -12.45
CA ASP A 69 -18.67 10.98 -12.65
C ASP A 69 -18.55 12.15 -13.67
N GLN A 70 -17.41 12.26 -14.35
CA GLN A 70 -17.18 13.30 -15.35
C GLN A 70 -17.39 12.76 -16.77
N ASN A 71 -18.51 13.11 -17.40
CA ASN A 71 -18.87 12.64 -18.75
C ASN A 71 -17.80 12.90 -19.82
N ALA A 72 -17.06 14.01 -19.72
CA ALA A 72 -15.96 14.30 -20.65
C ALA A 72 -14.81 13.29 -20.52
N PHE A 73 -14.48 12.90 -19.28
CA PHE A 73 -13.48 11.89 -18.99
C PHE A 73 -13.93 10.51 -19.48
N LEU A 74 -15.18 10.13 -19.22
CA LEU A 74 -15.76 8.84 -19.66
C LEU A 74 -15.70 8.72 -21.20
N LYS A 75 -16.10 9.75 -21.94
CA LYS A 75 -16.02 9.78 -23.41
C LYS A 75 -14.59 9.71 -23.94
N GLU A 76 -13.61 10.26 -23.21
CA GLU A 76 -12.20 10.11 -23.58
C GLU A 76 -11.71 8.68 -23.37
N CYS A 77 -12.19 7.99 -22.32
CA CYS A 77 -11.91 6.56 -22.11
C CYS A 77 -12.43 5.70 -23.26
N GLU A 78 -13.65 5.91 -23.70
CA GLU A 78 -14.23 5.16 -24.82
C GLU A 78 -13.43 5.34 -26.11
N ARG A 79 -13.12 6.60 -26.46
CA ARG A 79 -12.24 6.88 -27.61
C ARG A 79 -10.85 6.26 -27.48
N ALA A 80 -10.34 6.13 -26.26
CA ALA A 80 -9.07 5.45 -26.02
C ALA A 80 -9.20 3.93 -26.21
N ASN A 81 -10.30 3.32 -25.77
CA ASN A 81 -10.57 1.90 -26.04
C ASN A 81 -10.63 1.60 -27.55
N GLU A 82 -11.29 2.46 -28.34
CA GLU A 82 -11.30 2.35 -29.81
C GLU A 82 -9.87 2.41 -30.40
N LYS A 83 -9.04 3.31 -29.87
CA LYS A 83 -7.63 3.41 -30.30
C LYS A 83 -6.84 2.16 -29.93
N VAL A 84 -7.03 1.59 -28.72
CA VAL A 84 -6.38 0.33 -28.36
C VAL A 84 -6.84 -0.80 -29.29
N ALA A 85 -8.14 -0.88 -29.61
CA ALA A 85 -8.64 -1.84 -30.59
C ALA A 85 -7.97 -1.66 -31.95
N ALA A 86 -7.79 -0.43 -32.42
CA ALA A 86 -7.10 -0.14 -33.70
C ALA A 86 -5.61 -0.55 -33.70
N LEU A 87 -4.96 -0.60 -32.54
CA LEU A 87 -3.59 -1.09 -32.37
C LEU A 87 -3.47 -2.61 -32.55
N SER A 88 -4.54 -3.38 -32.56
CA SER A 88 -4.52 -4.84 -32.65
C SER A 88 -4.26 -5.42 -34.05
N LYS A 89 -3.84 -4.62 -35.02
CA LYS A 89 -3.47 -5.11 -36.35
C LYS A 89 -2.30 -6.08 -36.31
N GLY A 90 -2.54 -7.32 -36.72
CA GLY A 90 -1.56 -8.41 -36.70
C GLY A 90 -1.22 -8.90 -35.26
N LEU A 91 -2.06 -8.61 -34.29
CA LEU A 91 -1.90 -8.95 -32.89
C LEU A 91 -3.28 -9.01 -32.21
N THR A 92 -3.50 -9.90 -31.29
CA THR A 92 -4.65 -9.82 -30.37
C THR A 92 -4.24 -9.08 -29.11
N ILE A 93 -5.03 -8.09 -28.68
CA ILE A 93 -4.78 -7.32 -27.45
C ILE A 93 -5.94 -7.56 -26.49
N VAL A 94 -5.61 -7.88 -25.23
CA VAL A 94 -6.55 -8.01 -24.11
C VAL A 94 -6.19 -6.97 -23.07
N TRP A 95 -7.17 -6.16 -22.60
CA TRP A 95 -6.90 -5.10 -21.62
C TRP A 95 -8.11 -4.82 -20.72
N GLY A 96 -7.84 -4.38 -19.48
CA GLY A 96 -8.85 -3.91 -18.55
C GLY A 96 -9.05 -2.39 -18.64
N SER A 97 -10.31 -1.96 -18.72
CA SER A 97 -10.66 -0.54 -18.84
C SER A 97 -12.11 -0.27 -18.41
N LEU A 98 -12.53 0.98 -18.51
CA LEU A 98 -13.91 1.41 -18.31
C LEU A 98 -14.76 1.10 -19.56
N ALA A 99 -15.98 0.58 -19.33
CA ALA A 99 -17.07 0.60 -20.28
C ALA A 99 -18.22 1.49 -19.77
N VAL A 100 -18.93 2.17 -20.67
CA VAL A 100 -20.05 3.05 -20.33
C VAL A 100 -21.27 2.68 -21.16
N ASP A 101 -22.41 2.59 -20.52
CA ASP A 101 -23.70 2.50 -21.20
C ASP A 101 -24.44 3.83 -21.03
N TRP A 102 -24.53 4.58 -22.11
CA TRP A 102 -25.15 5.91 -22.14
C TRP A 102 -26.67 5.85 -22.23
N ASP A 103 -27.23 4.71 -22.63
CA ASP A 103 -28.67 4.51 -22.75
C ASP A 103 -29.29 4.08 -21.43
N LEU A 104 -28.51 3.50 -20.52
CA LEU A 104 -28.90 3.15 -19.18
C LEU A 104 -28.44 4.20 -18.16
N ILE A 105 -29.39 4.98 -17.68
CA ILE A 105 -29.16 6.03 -16.69
C ILE A 105 -29.62 5.52 -15.31
N ASN A 106 -28.76 5.64 -14.32
CA ASN A 106 -29.07 5.34 -12.93
C ASN A 106 -30.09 6.37 -12.36
N ASP A 107 -30.72 6.04 -11.23
CA ASP A 107 -31.71 6.92 -10.57
C ASP A 107 -31.16 8.32 -10.24
N ASP A 108 -29.86 8.45 -10.08
CA ASP A 108 -29.15 9.70 -9.79
C ASP A 108 -28.78 10.51 -11.05
N GLY A 109 -29.17 10.06 -12.23
CA GLY A 109 -28.91 10.73 -13.51
C GLY A 109 -27.54 10.46 -14.13
N ARG A 110 -26.72 9.56 -13.57
CA ARG A 110 -25.42 9.19 -14.10
C ARG A 110 -25.53 8.03 -15.09
N PRO A 111 -24.73 8.00 -16.18
CA PRO A 111 -24.68 6.86 -17.07
C PRO A 111 -24.11 5.64 -16.34
N ARG A 112 -24.57 4.46 -16.74
CA ARG A 112 -24.11 3.20 -16.17
C ARG A 112 -22.68 2.92 -16.60
N LYS A 113 -21.84 2.50 -15.65
CA LYS A 113 -20.42 2.26 -15.84
C LYS A 113 -20.04 0.85 -15.37
N TYR A 114 -19.07 0.27 -16.07
CA TYR A 114 -18.56 -1.05 -15.76
C TYR A 114 -17.04 -1.04 -15.70
N ASN A 115 -16.47 -1.66 -14.67
CA ASN A 115 -15.10 -2.14 -14.72
C ASN A 115 -15.11 -3.37 -15.64
N ALA A 116 -14.42 -3.28 -16.76
CA ALA A 116 -14.59 -4.22 -17.86
C ALA A 116 -13.26 -4.67 -18.47
N ALA A 117 -13.26 -5.86 -19.07
CA ALA A 117 -12.14 -6.33 -19.89
C ALA A 117 -12.58 -6.46 -21.35
N PHE A 118 -11.71 -5.97 -22.22
CA PHE A 118 -11.87 -5.95 -23.66
C PHE A 118 -10.86 -6.87 -24.33
N ALA A 119 -11.23 -7.37 -25.51
CA ALA A 119 -10.30 -7.98 -26.43
C ALA A 119 -10.52 -7.44 -27.85
N ALA A 120 -9.45 -7.30 -28.62
CA ALA A 120 -9.53 -6.90 -30.02
C ALA A 120 -8.47 -7.61 -30.86
N SER A 121 -8.80 -7.88 -32.13
CA SER A 121 -7.87 -8.41 -33.12
C SER A 121 -8.11 -7.74 -34.45
N ASN A 122 -7.04 -7.45 -35.20
CA ASN A 122 -7.10 -6.83 -36.51
C ASN A 122 -7.93 -5.53 -36.60
N GLY A 123 -7.98 -4.77 -35.53
CA GLY A 123 -8.69 -3.49 -35.44
C GLY A 123 -10.16 -3.60 -34.99
N HIS A 124 -10.64 -4.79 -34.66
CA HIS A 124 -12.03 -5.05 -34.28
C HIS A 124 -12.12 -5.64 -32.88
N PHE A 125 -13.13 -5.20 -32.13
CA PHE A 125 -13.44 -5.81 -30.84
C PHE A 125 -13.89 -7.26 -31.01
N ILE A 126 -13.48 -8.11 -30.08
CA ILE A 126 -13.93 -9.49 -29.95
C ILE A 126 -14.99 -9.53 -28.85
N TYR A 127 -16.11 -10.16 -29.15
CA TYR A 127 -17.22 -10.32 -28.20
C TYR A 127 -17.07 -11.63 -27.44
N PRO A 128 -17.36 -11.67 -26.15
CA PRO A 128 -17.55 -12.94 -25.45
C PRO A 128 -18.62 -13.78 -26.15
N GLU A 129 -18.53 -15.09 -26.08
CA GLU A 129 -19.46 -15.98 -26.78
C GLU A 129 -20.93 -15.71 -26.42
N GLY A 130 -21.74 -15.40 -27.43
CA GLY A 130 -23.17 -15.12 -27.25
C GLY A 130 -23.48 -13.80 -26.54
N SER A 131 -22.48 -12.99 -26.21
CA SER A 131 -22.68 -11.68 -25.59
C SER A 131 -23.01 -10.59 -26.62
N PRO A 132 -23.97 -9.70 -26.34
CA PRO A 132 -24.19 -8.51 -27.17
C PRO A 132 -23.15 -7.40 -26.91
N LEU A 133 -22.40 -7.49 -25.79
CA LEU A 133 -21.41 -6.49 -25.37
C LEU A 133 -20.00 -6.87 -25.85
N PRO A 134 -19.19 -5.91 -26.34
CA PRO A 134 -17.83 -6.17 -26.78
C PRO A 134 -16.81 -6.26 -25.63
N PHE A 135 -17.27 -6.63 -24.43
CA PHE A 135 -16.47 -6.73 -23.22
C PHE A 135 -17.11 -7.70 -22.22
N THR A 136 -16.33 -8.16 -21.26
CA THR A 136 -16.85 -8.79 -20.05
C THR A 136 -16.86 -7.80 -18.89
N VAL A 137 -17.86 -7.90 -18.02
CA VAL A 137 -18.04 -7.04 -16.84
C VAL A 137 -17.45 -7.73 -15.60
N LYS A 138 -16.76 -6.97 -14.75
CA LYS A 138 -16.30 -7.46 -13.44
C LYS A 138 -17.48 -7.96 -12.61
N THR A 139 -17.38 -9.18 -12.15
CA THR A 139 -18.47 -9.85 -11.40
C THR A 139 -18.49 -9.41 -9.94
N LEU A 140 -17.31 -9.44 -9.31
CA LEU A 140 -17.14 -9.16 -7.89
C LEU A 140 -16.55 -7.76 -7.69
N LEU A 141 -17.34 -6.85 -7.15
CA LEU A 141 -16.92 -5.48 -6.88
C LEU A 141 -16.51 -5.33 -5.40
N PRO A 142 -15.21 -5.11 -5.11
CA PRO A 142 -14.77 -4.86 -3.75
C PRO A 142 -15.25 -3.51 -3.23
N ASP A 143 -15.67 -3.47 -1.96
CA ASP A 143 -16.11 -2.28 -1.24
C ASP A 143 -15.47 -2.19 0.16
N TYR A 144 -14.25 -2.67 0.26
CA TYR A 144 -13.46 -2.71 1.50
C TYR A 144 -12.07 -2.08 1.28
N ARG A 145 -11.46 -1.60 2.36
CA ARG A 145 -10.17 -0.90 2.34
C ARG A 145 -10.22 0.34 1.43
N CYS A 146 -9.33 0.41 0.43
CA CYS A 146 -9.27 1.52 -0.52
C CYS A 146 -10.29 1.42 -1.66
N PHE A 147 -11.05 0.33 -1.74
CA PHE A 147 -11.95 0.08 -2.85
C PHE A 147 -13.36 0.63 -2.58
N ASP A 148 -13.89 1.36 -3.56
CA ASP A 148 -15.25 1.89 -3.59
C ASP A 148 -15.95 1.50 -4.91
N ASP A 149 -15.70 0.29 -5.41
CA ASP A 149 -16.16 -0.12 -6.74
C ASP A 149 -17.68 0.00 -6.90
N ARG A 150 -18.45 -0.40 -5.89
CA ARG A 150 -19.91 -0.32 -5.91
C ARG A 150 -20.47 1.10 -5.98
N ARG A 151 -19.67 2.09 -5.61
CA ARG A 151 -20.05 3.50 -5.74
C ARG A 151 -20.09 3.97 -7.20
N TYR A 152 -19.26 3.38 -8.04
CA TYR A 152 -19.04 3.85 -9.41
C TYR A 152 -19.47 2.85 -10.48
N PHE A 153 -19.42 1.57 -10.21
CA PHE A 153 -19.59 0.51 -11.19
C PHE A 153 -20.76 -0.40 -10.88
N THR A 154 -21.39 -0.92 -11.94
CA THR A 154 -22.39 -1.98 -11.86
C THR A 154 -21.68 -3.32 -12.05
N SER A 155 -21.96 -4.30 -11.19
CA SER A 155 -21.42 -5.65 -11.29
C SER A 155 -22.13 -6.47 -12.37
N LEU A 156 -21.49 -7.53 -12.85
CA LEU A 156 -22.13 -8.50 -13.73
C LEU A 156 -23.35 -9.16 -13.05
N GLU A 157 -23.30 -9.39 -11.72
CA GLU A 157 -24.42 -9.92 -10.96
C GLU A 157 -25.64 -8.99 -11.02
N SER A 158 -25.42 -7.67 -10.83
CA SER A 158 -26.50 -6.68 -10.92
C SER A 158 -27.09 -6.61 -12.32
N LEU A 159 -26.22 -6.63 -13.35
CA LEU A 159 -26.66 -6.65 -14.74
C LEU A 159 -27.49 -7.91 -15.07
N ALA A 160 -27.04 -9.08 -14.60
CA ALA A 160 -27.77 -10.33 -14.80
C ALA A 160 -29.17 -10.28 -14.16
N LEU A 161 -29.24 -9.80 -12.92
CA LEU A 161 -30.52 -9.67 -12.20
C LEU A 161 -31.51 -8.77 -12.92
N GLU A 162 -31.07 -7.64 -13.46
CA GLU A 162 -31.92 -6.70 -14.21
C GLU A 162 -32.43 -7.28 -15.53
N GLU A 163 -31.61 -8.11 -16.18
CA GLU A 163 -32.03 -8.83 -17.40
C GLU A 163 -32.88 -10.08 -17.11
N GLY A 164 -33.16 -10.38 -15.84
CA GLY A 164 -33.87 -11.60 -15.43
C GLY A 164 -33.08 -12.89 -15.71
N LYS A 165 -31.76 -12.79 -15.75
CA LYS A 165 -30.80 -13.86 -16.02
C LYS A 165 -29.99 -14.19 -14.76
N ARG A 166 -29.24 -15.28 -14.81
CA ARG A 166 -28.24 -15.61 -13.81
C ARG A 166 -26.85 -15.15 -14.30
N PRO A 167 -25.88 -14.89 -13.41
CA PRO A 167 -24.51 -14.58 -13.80
C PRO A 167 -23.91 -15.63 -14.76
N GLU A 168 -24.23 -16.91 -14.56
CA GLU A 168 -23.78 -18.01 -15.43
C GLU A 168 -24.30 -17.91 -16.87
N ASP A 169 -25.42 -17.23 -17.06
CA ASP A 169 -26.02 -17.06 -18.39
C ASP A 169 -25.34 -15.92 -19.19
N ILE A 170 -24.67 -14.99 -18.50
CA ILE A 170 -24.01 -13.80 -19.09
C ILE A 170 -22.49 -13.93 -19.16
N LEU A 171 -21.86 -14.42 -18.08
CA LEU A 171 -20.40 -14.56 -18.05
C LEU A 171 -19.95 -15.62 -19.05
N ALA A 172 -19.24 -15.21 -20.08
CA ALA A 172 -18.90 -16.08 -21.22
C ALA A 172 -17.40 -16.02 -21.57
N PRO A 173 -16.86 -17.12 -22.13
CA PRO A 173 -15.49 -17.15 -22.63
C PRO A 173 -15.29 -16.22 -23.82
N PHE A 174 -14.02 -15.85 -24.05
CA PHE A 174 -13.58 -15.27 -25.30
C PHE A 174 -12.91 -16.34 -26.18
N VAL A 175 -13.11 -16.24 -27.49
CA VAL A 175 -12.33 -16.98 -28.48
C VAL A 175 -11.39 -15.99 -29.17
N LEU A 176 -10.13 -16.05 -28.82
CA LEU A 176 -9.10 -15.09 -29.23
C LEU A 176 -8.29 -15.64 -30.40
N PRO A 177 -8.22 -14.95 -31.56
CA PRO A 177 -7.30 -15.29 -32.64
C PRO A 177 -5.84 -15.22 -32.14
N ALA A 178 -5.07 -16.28 -32.35
CA ALA A 178 -3.70 -16.45 -31.89
C ALA A 178 -2.80 -17.03 -33.00
N GLY A 179 -2.48 -16.21 -34.02
CA GLY A 179 -1.75 -16.64 -35.19
C GLY A 179 -2.62 -17.49 -36.13
N LYS A 180 -2.35 -18.80 -36.20
CA LYS A 180 -3.17 -19.77 -36.95
C LYS A 180 -4.18 -20.51 -36.08
N GLU A 181 -4.04 -20.35 -34.78
CA GLU A 181 -4.86 -20.99 -33.75
C GLU A 181 -5.91 -20.03 -33.19
N GLU A 182 -6.86 -20.55 -32.44
CA GLU A 182 -7.80 -19.79 -31.63
C GLU A 182 -7.65 -20.25 -30.18
N LEU A 183 -7.55 -19.30 -29.24
CA LEU A 183 -7.52 -19.57 -27.82
C LEU A 183 -8.88 -19.31 -27.19
N ARG A 184 -9.53 -20.36 -26.67
CA ARG A 184 -10.73 -20.21 -25.84
C ARG A 184 -10.31 -19.95 -24.39
N CYS A 185 -10.49 -18.73 -23.91
CA CYS A 185 -10.02 -18.31 -22.59
C CYS A 185 -11.14 -17.67 -21.74
N GLY A 186 -10.95 -17.76 -20.43
CA GLY A 186 -11.73 -17.01 -19.43
C GLY A 186 -10.97 -15.76 -19.00
N ILE A 187 -11.58 -14.60 -19.20
CA ILE A 187 -11.01 -13.34 -18.70
C ILE A 187 -11.71 -12.97 -17.40
N VAL A 188 -10.93 -12.76 -16.35
CA VAL A 188 -11.38 -12.37 -15.00
C VAL A 188 -10.66 -11.10 -14.55
N LEU A 189 -11.32 -10.30 -13.71
CA LEU A 189 -10.83 -9.02 -13.25
C LEU A 189 -10.58 -9.05 -11.73
N CYS A 190 -9.31 -9.11 -11.36
CA CYS A 190 -8.80 -8.97 -9.98
C CYS A 190 -9.60 -9.73 -8.93
N GLU A 191 -10.61 -9.09 -8.31
CA GLU A 191 -11.45 -9.65 -7.25
C GLU A 191 -12.19 -10.93 -7.67
N ASP A 192 -12.48 -11.08 -8.97
CA ASP A 192 -13.14 -12.27 -9.52
C ASP A 192 -12.39 -13.59 -9.22
N SER A 193 -11.10 -13.50 -8.89
CA SER A 193 -10.26 -14.64 -8.50
C SER A 193 -10.07 -14.78 -6.98
N TRP A 194 -10.72 -13.92 -6.17
CA TRP A 194 -10.71 -13.95 -4.71
C TRP A 194 -12.07 -14.40 -4.15
N ASP A 195 -12.69 -15.35 -4.80
CA ASP A 195 -14.11 -15.69 -4.67
C ASP A 195 -14.48 -16.58 -3.47
N GLU A 196 -13.52 -16.97 -2.60
CA GLU A 196 -13.75 -17.88 -1.46
C GLU A 196 -14.94 -17.50 -0.56
N ASN A 197 -15.19 -16.20 -0.39
CA ASN A 197 -16.23 -15.69 0.51
C ASN A 197 -17.45 -15.13 -0.24
N TYR A 198 -17.51 -15.34 -1.55
CA TYR A 198 -18.64 -14.92 -2.39
C TYR A 198 -19.55 -16.09 -2.73
N ARG A 199 -20.81 -15.78 -3.07
CA ARG A 199 -21.77 -16.79 -3.52
C ARG A 199 -21.55 -17.21 -4.95
N ILE A 200 -20.91 -16.36 -5.74
CA ILE A 200 -20.64 -16.55 -7.16
C ILE A 200 -19.15 -16.76 -7.32
N SER A 201 -18.77 -17.81 -8.05
CA SER A 201 -17.40 -18.10 -8.42
C SER A 201 -17.22 -17.89 -9.93
N PRO A 202 -16.73 -16.72 -10.38
CA PRO A 202 -16.52 -16.46 -11.80
C PRO A 202 -15.58 -17.45 -12.45
N MET A 203 -14.53 -17.86 -11.74
CA MET A 203 -13.58 -18.85 -12.24
C MET A 203 -14.25 -20.21 -12.47
N SER A 204 -15.09 -20.67 -11.55
CA SER A 204 -15.81 -21.95 -11.71
C SER A 204 -16.78 -21.91 -12.88
N ILE A 205 -17.54 -20.82 -13.03
CA ILE A 205 -18.48 -20.63 -14.16
C ILE A 205 -17.75 -20.71 -15.51
N LEU A 206 -16.61 -20.03 -15.64
CA LEU A 206 -15.83 -20.04 -16.88
C LEU A 206 -15.17 -21.40 -17.15
N ALA A 207 -14.71 -22.09 -16.10
CA ALA A 207 -14.15 -23.45 -16.22
C ALA A 207 -15.19 -24.44 -16.75
N GLU A 208 -16.42 -24.41 -16.24
CA GLU A 208 -17.54 -25.24 -16.71
C GLU A 208 -17.90 -24.99 -18.18
N LYS A 209 -17.55 -23.80 -18.72
CA LYS A 209 -17.74 -23.45 -20.13
C LYS A 209 -16.58 -23.90 -21.02
N GLY A 210 -15.63 -24.68 -20.51
CA GLY A 210 -14.60 -25.36 -21.29
C GLY A 210 -13.51 -24.43 -21.83
N ILE A 211 -13.01 -23.52 -21.03
CA ILE A 211 -11.85 -22.69 -21.36
C ILE A 211 -10.55 -23.46 -21.20
N SER A 212 -9.50 -23.03 -21.89
CA SER A 212 -8.17 -23.63 -21.81
C SER A 212 -7.18 -22.83 -20.96
N LEU A 213 -7.42 -21.53 -20.73
CA LEU A 213 -6.54 -20.63 -20.00
C LEU A 213 -7.35 -19.55 -19.30
N PHE A 214 -6.98 -19.20 -18.09
CA PHE A 214 -7.44 -17.98 -17.43
C PHE A 214 -6.48 -16.83 -17.72
N LEU A 215 -7.03 -15.67 -18.07
CA LEU A 215 -6.34 -14.39 -18.11
C LEU A 215 -6.90 -13.51 -16.99
N ASN A 216 -6.13 -13.34 -15.93
CA ASN A 216 -6.50 -12.51 -14.79
C ASN A 216 -5.87 -11.14 -14.92
N LEU A 217 -6.66 -10.13 -15.25
CA LEU A 217 -6.23 -8.75 -15.34
C LEU A 217 -6.46 -8.06 -14.00
N SER A 218 -5.40 -7.55 -13.40
CA SER A 218 -5.46 -7.03 -12.03
C SER A 218 -4.94 -5.61 -11.86
N ALA A 219 -5.55 -4.90 -10.92
CA ALA A 219 -5.06 -3.69 -10.29
C ALA A 219 -5.03 -3.93 -8.78
N SER A 220 -4.17 -4.83 -8.35
CA SER A 220 -4.08 -5.32 -6.98
C SER A 220 -2.99 -4.56 -6.22
N PRO A 221 -3.33 -3.68 -5.25
CA PRO A 221 -2.34 -2.92 -4.51
C PRO A 221 -1.53 -3.81 -3.59
N PHE A 222 -0.28 -3.43 -3.41
CA PHE A 222 0.64 -4.06 -2.47
C PHE A 222 0.13 -3.94 -1.04
N THR A 223 0.31 -5.01 -0.28
CA THR A 223 0.15 -5.04 1.17
C THR A 223 1.10 -6.11 1.70
N MET A 224 1.77 -5.85 2.79
CA MET A 224 2.69 -6.83 3.41
C MET A 224 2.02 -8.19 3.61
N GLY A 225 2.66 -9.25 3.09
CA GLY A 225 2.20 -10.64 3.17
C GLY A 225 1.00 -10.98 2.28
N LYS A 226 0.58 -10.10 1.37
CA LYS A 226 -0.52 -10.37 0.44
C LYS A 226 -0.10 -11.32 -0.68
N ASP A 227 1.13 -11.25 -1.11
CA ASP A 227 1.73 -12.11 -2.13
C ASP A 227 1.62 -13.59 -1.77
N GLY A 228 2.12 -14.00 -0.61
CA GLY A 228 1.98 -15.36 -0.12
C GLY A 228 0.52 -15.83 0.01
N LYS A 229 -0.40 -14.92 0.42
CA LYS A 229 -1.84 -15.23 0.42
C LYS A 229 -2.35 -15.44 -1.01
N ARG A 230 -1.97 -14.57 -1.97
CA ARG A 230 -2.34 -14.66 -3.38
C ARG A 230 -1.93 -16.00 -3.98
N HIS A 231 -0.67 -16.38 -3.81
CA HIS A 231 -0.16 -17.66 -4.32
C HIS A 231 -0.93 -18.85 -3.78
N ARG A 232 -1.15 -18.91 -2.47
CA ARG A 232 -1.93 -20.00 -1.85
C ARG A 232 -3.34 -20.10 -2.43
N MET A 233 -4.06 -18.98 -2.49
CA MET A 233 -5.44 -18.97 -2.99
C MET A 233 -5.54 -19.37 -4.46
N PHE A 234 -4.65 -18.83 -5.30
CA PHE A 234 -4.64 -19.19 -6.72
C PHE A 234 -4.26 -20.66 -6.92
N SER A 235 -3.26 -21.15 -6.20
CA SER A 235 -2.87 -22.55 -6.18
C SER A 235 -4.05 -23.48 -5.86
N GLU A 236 -4.76 -23.21 -4.78
CA GLU A 236 -5.92 -23.99 -4.33
C GLU A 236 -7.07 -23.97 -5.36
N SER A 237 -7.38 -22.82 -5.92
CA SER A 237 -8.45 -22.68 -6.92
C SER A 237 -8.09 -23.37 -8.24
N LEU A 238 -6.87 -23.15 -8.76
CA LEU A 238 -6.44 -23.69 -10.05
C LEU A 238 -6.25 -25.20 -10.02
N SER A 239 -5.69 -25.75 -8.94
CA SER A 239 -5.57 -27.20 -8.79
C SER A 239 -6.94 -27.91 -8.80
N ARG A 240 -7.98 -27.27 -8.28
CA ARG A 240 -9.35 -27.77 -8.32
C ARG A 240 -9.96 -27.68 -9.72
N LEU A 241 -9.68 -26.58 -10.45
CA LEU A 241 -10.25 -26.33 -11.78
C LEU A 241 -9.46 -26.99 -12.90
N SER A 242 -8.22 -27.38 -12.67
CA SER A 242 -7.29 -28.00 -13.62
C SER A 242 -7.06 -27.18 -14.90
N ILE A 243 -7.02 -25.85 -14.76
CA ILE A 243 -6.81 -24.88 -15.85
C ILE A 243 -5.69 -23.92 -15.46
N PRO A 244 -4.67 -23.68 -16.31
CA PRO A 244 -3.59 -22.74 -16.02
C PRO A 244 -4.07 -21.28 -16.04
N MET A 245 -3.28 -20.38 -15.45
CA MET A 245 -3.60 -18.95 -15.37
C MET A 245 -2.37 -18.06 -15.63
N LEU A 246 -2.59 -17.01 -16.39
CA LEU A 246 -1.73 -15.83 -16.42
C LEU A 246 -2.37 -14.71 -15.58
N TYR A 247 -1.71 -14.34 -14.49
CA TYR A 247 -2.03 -13.20 -13.65
C TYR A 247 -1.22 -12.00 -14.12
N VAL A 248 -1.89 -10.92 -14.54
CA VAL A 248 -1.25 -9.71 -15.06
C VAL A 248 -1.65 -8.52 -14.22
N ASN A 249 -0.75 -8.06 -13.36
CA ASN A 249 -0.99 -6.93 -12.48
C ASN A 249 -0.26 -5.68 -12.95
N ARG A 250 -0.87 -4.53 -12.68
CA ARG A 250 -0.24 -3.24 -12.95
C ARG A 250 0.77 -2.88 -11.86
N ARG A 251 1.61 -1.89 -12.13
CA ARG A 251 2.43 -1.18 -11.16
C ARG A 251 2.07 0.30 -11.15
N GLY A 252 2.58 1.04 -10.18
CA GLY A 252 2.32 2.48 -10.04
C GLY A 252 2.01 2.86 -8.60
N LEU A 253 1.65 4.12 -8.43
CA LEU A 253 1.20 4.70 -7.18
C LEU A 253 -0.12 5.41 -7.42
N GLU A 254 -1.10 5.16 -6.56
CA GLU A 254 -2.37 5.89 -6.52
C GLU A 254 -2.75 6.15 -5.06
N ASN A 255 -3.59 7.13 -4.82
CA ASN A 255 -4.07 7.40 -3.48
C ASN A 255 -5.59 7.36 -3.39
N ASN A 256 -6.07 6.98 -2.21
CA ASN A 256 -7.44 7.24 -1.79
C ASN A 256 -7.38 8.00 -0.46
N GLY A 257 -7.92 9.22 -0.44
CA GLY A 257 -7.65 10.15 0.63
C GLY A 257 -6.14 10.41 0.76
N LYS A 258 -5.59 10.27 1.96
CA LYS A 258 -4.16 10.45 2.22
C LYS A 258 -3.35 9.15 2.18
N ASP A 259 -3.98 8.01 2.02
CA ASP A 259 -3.31 6.72 1.88
C ASP A 259 -2.83 6.53 0.43
N CYS A 260 -1.52 6.46 0.25
CA CYS A 260 -0.88 6.21 -1.04
C CYS A 260 -0.58 4.72 -1.18
N TYR A 261 -1.20 4.07 -2.16
CA TYR A 261 -1.05 2.64 -2.43
C TYR A 261 -0.12 2.42 -3.61
N THR A 262 0.85 1.53 -3.45
CA THR A 262 1.64 1.02 -4.57
C THR A 262 1.00 -0.22 -5.16
N TYR A 263 1.19 -0.41 -6.47
CA TYR A 263 0.88 -1.65 -7.17
C TYR A 263 2.20 -2.36 -7.47
N ASP A 264 2.28 -3.62 -7.07
CA ASP A 264 3.54 -4.38 -7.08
C ASP A 264 3.93 -4.95 -8.45
N GLY A 265 2.97 -5.05 -9.39
CA GLY A 265 3.18 -5.81 -10.59
C GLY A 265 3.14 -7.30 -10.27
N MET A 266 4.29 -7.96 -10.19
CA MET A 266 4.40 -9.39 -9.89
C MET A 266 3.48 -10.23 -10.78
N THR A 267 3.51 -9.95 -12.09
CA THR A 267 2.83 -10.75 -13.09
C THR A 267 3.31 -12.19 -12.98
N ALA A 268 2.39 -13.15 -12.88
CA ALA A 268 2.71 -14.53 -12.56
C ALA A 268 2.00 -15.52 -13.48
N ALA A 269 2.61 -16.67 -13.66
CA ALA A 269 2.04 -17.80 -14.38
C ALA A 269 1.89 -19.00 -13.44
N TYR A 270 0.73 -19.64 -13.52
CA TYR A 270 0.42 -20.85 -12.78
C TYR A 270 0.04 -21.95 -13.78
N ASP A 271 0.53 -23.16 -13.52
CA ASP A 271 0.11 -24.32 -14.31
C ASP A 271 -1.29 -24.81 -13.93
N LYS A 272 -1.77 -25.84 -14.64
CA LYS A 272 -3.10 -26.43 -14.40
C LYS A 272 -3.22 -27.15 -13.05
N ASP A 273 -2.12 -27.44 -12.40
CA ASP A 273 -2.07 -28.07 -11.07
C ASP A 273 -1.94 -27.03 -9.95
N GLY A 274 -1.94 -25.73 -10.32
CA GLY A 274 -1.86 -24.59 -9.42
C GLY A 274 -0.45 -24.23 -8.97
N GLN A 275 0.59 -24.81 -9.58
CA GLN A 275 1.96 -24.48 -9.23
C GLN A 275 2.37 -23.15 -9.87
N LEU A 276 3.03 -22.28 -9.09
CA LEU A 276 3.67 -21.09 -9.60
C LEU A 276 4.87 -21.50 -10.46
N ILE A 277 4.85 -21.19 -11.75
CA ILE A 277 5.89 -21.53 -12.72
C ILE A 277 6.75 -20.35 -13.14
N ALA A 278 6.29 -19.14 -12.93
CA ALA A 278 7.03 -17.92 -13.21
C ALA A 278 6.41 -16.73 -12.48
N GLU A 279 7.25 -15.80 -12.05
CA GLU A 279 6.82 -14.53 -11.47
C GLU A 279 7.77 -13.40 -11.85
N ALA A 280 7.22 -12.28 -12.33
CA ALA A 280 7.98 -11.09 -12.66
C ALA A 280 8.44 -10.33 -11.41
N ASN A 281 9.58 -9.64 -11.50
CA ASN A 281 10.10 -8.85 -10.40
C ASN A 281 9.13 -7.74 -9.96
N PRO A 282 8.96 -7.54 -8.65
CA PRO A 282 8.07 -6.52 -8.12
C PRO A 282 8.57 -5.11 -8.44
N PHE A 283 7.64 -4.20 -8.69
CA PHE A 283 7.89 -2.77 -8.92
C PHE A 283 8.77 -2.44 -10.13
N THR A 284 9.05 -3.41 -11.00
CA THR A 284 9.88 -3.23 -12.20
C THR A 284 9.06 -3.05 -13.47
N ASP A 285 9.68 -2.40 -14.49
CA ASP A 285 9.11 -2.29 -15.84
C ASP A 285 9.38 -3.59 -16.62
N GLU A 286 8.91 -4.70 -16.09
CA GLU A 286 9.16 -6.02 -16.66
C GLU A 286 8.06 -6.44 -17.62
N ARG A 287 8.48 -7.17 -18.64
CA ARG A 287 7.66 -7.77 -19.67
C ARG A 287 7.99 -9.23 -19.74
N SER A 288 6.98 -10.07 -19.65
CA SER A 288 7.18 -11.51 -19.68
C SER A 288 6.50 -12.11 -20.90
N THR A 289 7.14 -13.09 -21.49
CA THR A 289 6.61 -13.83 -22.63
C THR A 289 6.42 -15.29 -22.22
N PHE A 290 5.27 -15.84 -22.60
CA PHE A 290 4.87 -17.20 -22.29
C PHE A 290 4.49 -17.93 -23.56
N TYR A 291 4.77 -19.23 -23.60
CA TYR A 291 4.29 -20.15 -24.63
C TYR A 291 3.21 -21.04 -24.03
N PHE A 292 2.07 -21.08 -24.68
CA PHE A 292 0.93 -21.88 -24.24
C PHE A 292 0.58 -22.94 -25.29
N ASN A 293 0.48 -24.19 -24.85
CA ASN A 293 -0.01 -25.32 -25.65
C ASN A 293 -1.41 -25.72 -25.14
N GLN A 294 -2.43 -25.47 -25.96
CA GLN A 294 -3.81 -25.76 -25.56
C GLN A 294 -4.22 -27.22 -25.65
N GLU A 295 -3.46 -28.08 -26.34
CA GLU A 295 -3.77 -29.53 -26.42
C GLU A 295 -3.54 -30.23 -25.09
N ASN A 296 -2.47 -29.84 -24.37
CA ASN A 296 -2.08 -30.43 -23.09
C ASN A 296 -2.14 -29.44 -21.90
N LEU A 297 -2.61 -28.23 -22.14
CA LEU A 297 -2.71 -27.14 -21.16
C LEU A 297 -1.36 -26.78 -20.51
N THR A 298 -0.27 -26.88 -21.26
CA THR A 298 1.06 -26.52 -20.77
C THR A 298 1.34 -25.03 -21.00
N LEU A 299 1.66 -24.32 -19.94
CA LEU A 299 2.12 -22.94 -19.94
C LEU A 299 3.59 -22.90 -19.51
N ALA A 300 4.44 -22.19 -20.25
CA ALA A 300 5.87 -22.08 -19.93
C ALA A 300 6.38 -20.66 -20.23
N PRO A 301 7.23 -20.08 -19.37
CA PRO A 301 7.89 -18.81 -19.62
C PRO A 301 8.97 -18.98 -20.73
N GLU A 302 9.21 -17.91 -21.51
CA GLU A 302 10.29 -17.88 -22.51
C GLU A 302 11.67 -17.87 -21.85
N THR A 303 11.78 -17.25 -20.70
CA THR A 303 12.99 -17.22 -19.86
C THR A 303 12.64 -17.70 -18.46
N GLU A 304 13.55 -18.44 -17.83
CA GLU A 304 13.40 -18.81 -16.41
C GLU A 304 13.31 -17.53 -15.57
N MET A 305 12.37 -17.53 -14.64
CA MET A 305 12.09 -16.41 -13.73
C MET A 305 12.21 -16.93 -12.31
N GLU A 306 13.23 -16.45 -11.60
CA GLU A 306 13.48 -16.83 -10.21
C GLU A 306 12.31 -16.34 -9.34
N PRO A 307 11.88 -17.15 -8.35
CA PRO A 307 10.90 -16.69 -7.37
C PRO A 307 11.39 -15.44 -6.65
N THR A 308 10.49 -14.50 -6.47
CA THR A 308 10.79 -13.24 -5.78
C THR A 308 11.06 -13.48 -4.28
N ASP A 309 12.03 -12.77 -3.71
CA ASP A 309 12.23 -12.70 -2.25
C ASP A 309 10.91 -12.26 -1.58
N GLU A 310 10.41 -13.08 -0.66
CA GLU A 310 9.14 -12.83 0.05
C GLU A 310 9.13 -11.51 0.85
N ASN A 311 10.29 -10.90 1.08
CA ASN A 311 10.41 -9.66 1.83
C ASN A 311 10.43 -8.42 0.94
N LEU A 312 9.27 -7.98 0.52
CA LEU A 312 9.09 -6.82 -0.35
C LEU A 312 9.08 -5.46 0.38
N LEU A 313 9.38 -5.41 1.67
CA LEU A 313 9.27 -4.17 2.46
C LEU A 313 10.14 -3.05 1.88
N LEU A 314 11.44 -3.28 1.75
CA LEU A 314 12.36 -2.24 1.23
C LEU A 314 12.08 -1.88 -0.24
N PRO A 315 11.88 -2.83 -1.17
CA PRO A 315 11.45 -2.50 -2.54
C PRO A 315 10.18 -1.63 -2.59
N ALA A 316 9.15 -1.95 -1.81
CA ALA A 316 7.90 -1.19 -1.75
C ALA A 316 8.13 0.25 -1.27
N PHE A 317 8.93 0.44 -0.22
CA PHE A 317 9.23 1.77 0.31
C PHE A 317 10.05 2.62 -0.65
N ARG A 318 11.07 2.04 -1.28
CA ARG A 318 11.88 2.75 -2.28
C ARG A 318 11.04 3.15 -3.49
N TYR A 319 10.24 2.21 -4.02
CA TYR A 319 9.38 2.46 -5.16
C TYR A 319 8.29 3.49 -4.84
N GLY A 320 7.50 3.26 -3.78
CA GLY A 320 6.38 4.13 -3.41
C GLY A 320 6.83 5.55 -3.09
N THR A 321 7.91 5.73 -2.33
CA THR A 321 8.46 7.05 -2.02
C THR A 321 8.97 7.75 -3.30
N SER A 322 9.66 7.03 -4.19
CA SER A 322 10.11 7.58 -5.47
C SER A 322 8.95 8.02 -6.36
N GLU A 323 7.91 7.19 -6.49
CA GLU A 323 6.73 7.53 -7.31
C GLU A 323 5.94 8.70 -6.71
N PHE A 324 5.84 8.79 -5.36
CA PHE A 324 5.22 9.93 -4.71
C PHE A 324 5.97 11.24 -5.02
N LEU A 325 7.29 11.26 -4.87
CA LEU A 325 8.09 12.44 -5.20
C LEU A 325 7.92 12.85 -6.66
N LYS A 326 7.92 11.89 -7.59
CA LYS A 326 7.67 12.17 -9.01
C LYS A 326 6.27 12.73 -9.26
N ALA A 327 5.25 12.19 -8.58
CA ALA A 327 3.87 12.63 -8.74
C ALA A 327 3.66 14.09 -8.33
N ILE A 328 4.33 14.54 -7.26
CA ILE A 328 4.24 15.94 -6.78
C ILE A 328 5.32 16.86 -7.39
N GLY A 329 6.21 16.33 -8.24
CA GLY A 329 7.30 17.09 -8.86
C GLY A 329 8.40 17.52 -7.88
N ALA A 330 8.56 16.84 -6.75
CA ALA A 330 9.60 17.14 -5.77
C ALA A 330 10.89 16.36 -6.09
N SER A 331 12.02 17.06 -6.17
CA SER A 331 13.34 16.47 -6.40
C SER A 331 14.29 16.67 -5.23
N LYS A 332 13.93 17.48 -4.24
CA LYS A 332 14.74 17.81 -3.07
C LYS A 332 13.95 17.62 -1.79
N VAL A 333 14.62 17.15 -0.74
CA VAL A 333 13.99 16.90 0.56
C VAL A 333 14.83 17.44 1.71
N VAL A 334 14.15 17.94 2.73
CA VAL A 334 14.72 18.32 4.02
C VAL A 334 14.22 17.36 5.07
N ILE A 335 15.13 16.76 5.84
CA ILE A 335 14.81 15.73 6.83
C ILE A 335 15.35 16.16 8.19
N GLY A 336 14.47 16.26 9.17
CA GLY A 336 14.88 16.44 10.57
C GLY A 336 15.52 15.16 11.10
N VAL A 337 16.76 15.25 11.61
CA VAL A 337 17.48 14.10 12.18
C VAL A 337 17.77 14.34 13.66
N SER A 338 17.19 13.50 14.52
CA SER A 338 17.33 13.59 15.96
C SER A 338 18.44 12.70 16.54
N GLY A 339 18.96 11.75 15.74
CA GLY A 339 19.81 10.66 16.22
C GLY A 339 19.01 9.42 16.64
N GLY A 340 17.68 9.45 16.52
CA GLY A 340 16.80 8.31 16.74
C GLY A 340 16.50 7.54 15.44
N ILE A 341 15.97 6.31 15.61
CA ILE A 341 15.80 5.34 14.53
C ILE A 341 14.84 5.83 13.41
N ASP A 342 13.72 6.47 13.75
CA ASP A 342 12.72 6.89 12.75
C ASP A 342 13.30 7.88 11.75
N SER A 343 13.99 8.90 12.24
CA SER A 343 14.64 9.91 11.41
C SER A 343 15.79 9.33 10.59
N ALA A 344 16.55 8.39 11.15
CA ALA A 344 17.66 7.74 10.48
C ALA A 344 17.21 6.82 9.35
N VAL A 345 16.13 6.06 9.57
CA VAL A 345 15.53 5.19 8.55
C VAL A 345 14.96 6.03 7.41
N ASN A 346 14.26 7.12 7.70
CA ASN A 346 13.78 8.03 6.65
C ASN A 346 14.96 8.65 5.87
N ALA A 347 16.01 9.14 6.54
CA ALA A 347 17.19 9.69 5.87
C ALA A 347 17.86 8.68 4.93
N ALA A 348 18.06 7.45 5.39
CA ALA A 348 18.64 6.37 4.59
C ALA A 348 17.72 5.94 3.43
N LEU A 349 16.40 5.89 3.65
CA LEU A 349 15.39 5.59 2.63
C LEU A 349 15.45 6.63 1.51
N TYR A 350 15.35 7.91 1.84
CA TYR A 350 15.39 8.98 0.83
C TYR A 350 16.74 9.02 0.10
N ARG A 351 17.85 8.76 0.80
CA ARG A 351 19.20 8.68 0.18
C ARG A 351 19.32 7.48 -0.79
N SER A 352 18.57 6.40 -0.57
CA SER A 352 18.52 5.26 -1.51
C SER A 352 17.81 5.58 -2.83
N ILE A 353 17.13 6.73 -2.91
CA ILE A 353 16.27 7.16 -4.03
C ILE A 353 16.81 8.43 -4.68
N LEU A 354 17.34 9.37 -3.88
CA LEU A 354 17.83 10.67 -4.32
C LEU A 354 19.35 10.75 -4.16
N PRO A 355 20.05 11.55 -5.00
CA PRO A 355 21.45 11.87 -4.80
C PRO A 355 21.64 12.72 -3.54
N ALA A 356 22.83 12.66 -2.92
CA ALA A 356 23.10 13.29 -1.64
C ALA A 356 22.88 14.82 -1.65
N GLU A 357 23.22 15.49 -2.74
CA GLU A 357 23.06 16.93 -2.94
C GLU A 357 21.60 17.40 -2.97
N ASN A 358 20.66 16.47 -3.12
CA ASN A 358 19.22 16.73 -3.10
C ASN A 358 18.59 16.45 -1.72
N ILE A 359 19.40 16.13 -0.72
CA ILE A 359 18.97 15.84 0.65
C ILE A 359 19.69 16.78 1.61
N LEU A 360 18.91 17.52 2.39
CA LEU A 360 19.41 18.35 3.47
C LEU A 360 18.96 17.75 4.81
N LEU A 361 19.91 17.30 5.61
CA LEU A 361 19.64 16.83 6.96
C LEU A 361 19.72 18.00 7.94
N VAL A 362 18.82 18.06 8.91
CA VAL A 362 18.73 19.16 9.86
C VAL A 362 18.60 18.63 11.28
N ASN A 363 19.57 18.96 12.13
CA ASN A 363 19.48 18.74 13.57
C ASN A 363 19.07 20.03 14.27
N THR A 364 18.06 19.98 15.13
CA THR A 364 17.51 21.15 15.85
C THR A 364 17.59 20.95 17.37
N PRO A 365 18.81 20.99 17.94
CA PRO A 365 18.99 20.64 19.35
C PRO A 365 18.49 21.73 20.30
N THR A 366 18.09 21.29 21.47
CA THR A 366 17.90 22.10 22.69
C THR A 366 18.89 21.65 23.76
N ARG A 367 18.81 22.23 24.97
CA ARG A 367 19.59 21.79 26.13
C ARG A 367 19.30 20.36 26.60
N TYR A 368 18.18 19.78 26.18
CA TYR A 368 17.77 18.41 26.55
C TYR A 368 18.37 17.33 25.67
N ASN A 369 18.87 17.69 24.47
CA ASN A 369 19.47 16.72 23.55
C ASN A 369 20.87 16.32 24.00
N SER A 370 21.11 15.03 24.18
CA SER A 370 22.39 14.48 24.60
C SER A 370 23.48 14.62 23.55
N GLU A 371 24.74 14.62 23.97
CA GLU A 371 25.87 14.57 23.02
C GLU A 371 25.88 13.25 22.22
N LEU A 372 25.34 12.17 22.81
CA LEU A 372 25.22 10.87 22.14
C LEU A 372 24.33 10.99 20.89
N THR A 373 23.09 11.47 21.03
CA THR A 373 22.15 11.56 19.89
C THR A 373 22.60 12.58 18.85
N LYS A 374 23.20 13.70 19.27
CA LYS A 374 23.81 14.67 18.35
C LYS A 374 24.98 14.05 17.55
N GLY A 375 25.83 13.25 18.21
CA GLY A 375 26.92 12.52 17.58
C GLY A 375 26.42 11.48 16.58
N LEU A 376 25.38 10.71 16.94
CA LEU A 376 24.76 9.73 16.06
C LEU A 376 24.12 10.37 14.81
N ALA A 377 23.49 11.55 14.95
CA ALA A 377 22.96 12.29 13.81
C ALA A 377 24.08 12.78 12.86
N ALA A 378 25.22 13.22 13.41
CA ALA A 378 26.37 13.63 12.61
C ALA A 378 27.01 12.44 11.88
N GLU A 379 27.22 11.32 12.56
CA GLU A 379 27.74 10.08 11.97
C GLU A 379 26.82 9.56 10.85
N LEU A 380 25.49 9.57 11.06
CA LEU A 380 24.51 9.23 10.02
C LEU A 380 24.68 10.09 8.78
N ALA A 381 24.81 11.42 8.94
CA ALA A 381 24.98 12.35 7.83
C ALA A 381 26.26 12.10 7.05
N GLU A 382 27.37 11.86 7.75
CA GLU A 382 28.66 11.48 7.15
C GLU A 382 28.53 10.17 6.36
N ASN A 383 27.95 9.14 6.97
CA ASN A 383 27.75 7.84 6.34
C ASN A 383 26.88 7.91 5.07
N LEU A 384 25.87 8.79 5.04
CA LEU A 384 25.00 9.00 3.88
C LEU A 384 25.63 9.96 2.85
N GLY A 385 26.70 10.68 3.21
CA GLY A 385 27.32 11.71 2.39
C GLY A 385 26.41 12.93 2.18
N CYS A 386 25.47 13.20 3.09
CA CYS A 386 24.53 14.30 3.00
C CYS A 386 24.97 15.50 3.85
N GLN A 387 24.63 16.71 3.39
CA GLN A 387 24.87 17.91 4.18
C GLN A 387 24.01 17.90 5.46
N LEU A 388 24.63 18.18 6.61
CA LEU A 388 23.97 18.38 7.89
C LEU A 388 24.03 19.85 8.30
N LEU A 389 22.87 20.42 8.63
CA LEU A 389 22.78 21.72 9.32
C LEU A 389 22.37 21.48 10.78
N THR A 390 23.05 22.19 11.68
CA THR A 390 22.64 22.24 13.09
C THR A 390 22.08 23.62 13.39
N VAL A 391 20.80 23.66 13.80
CA VAL A 391 20.07 24.89 14.11
C VAL A 391 19.53 24.80 15.53
N PRO A 392 20.24 25.29 16.56
CA PRO A 392 19.75 25.31 17.93
C PRO A 392 18.47 26.15 18.05
N ILE A 393 17.48 25.62 18.80
CA ILE A 393 16.16 26.28 18.94
C ILE A 393 15.85 26.70 20.39
N GLY A 394 16.73 26.42 21.36
CA GLY A 394 16.46 26.65 22.79
C GLY A 394 16.08 28.10 23.10
N ASP A 395 16.88 29.06 22.62
CA ASP A 395 16.66 30.49 22.90
C ASP A 395 15.31 30.98 22.38
N PHE A 396 14.88 30.55 21.19
CA PHE A 396 13.57 30.92 20.63
C PHE A 396 12.41 30.38 21.44
N ILE A 397 12.56 29.18 22.00
CA ILE A 397 11.53 28.59 22.86
C ILE A 397 11.41 29.35 24.17
N ASP A 398 12.56 29.67 24.78
CA ASP A 398 12.61 30.42 26.04
C ASP A 398 12.05 31.86 25.85
N GLU A 399 12.47 32.58 24.80
CA GLU A 399 11.92 33.91 24.45
C GLU A 399 10.40 33.89 24.21
N THR A 400 9.90 32.87 23.50
CA THR A 400 8.46 32.71 23.26
C THR A 400 7.72 32.39 24.55
N ALA A 401 8.27 31.53 25.39
CA ALA A 401 7.68 31.18 26.67
C ALA A 401 7.59 32.38 27.60
N ASP A 402 8.66 33.17 27.69
CA ASP A 402 8.71 34.40 28.49
C ASP A 402 7.73 35.46 28.01
N ALA A 403 7.58 35.58 26.68
CA ALA A 403 6.63 36.53 26.08
C ALA A 403 5.16 36.15 26.32
N LEU A 404 4.85 34.88 26.52
CA LEU A 404 3.48 34.39 26.75
C LEU A 404 3.12 34.27 28.23
N GLU A 405 4.10 34.02 29.09
CA GLU A 405 3.88 33.81 30.53
C GLU A 405 3.20 35.04 31.19
N GLY A 406 2.14 34.82 31.93
CA GLY A 406 1.41 35.88 32.64
C GLY A 406 0.49 36.74 31.77
N LEU A 407 0.37 36.47 30.44
CA LEU A 407 -0.64 37.16 29.62
C LEU A 407 -2.07 36.89 30.12
N PRO A 408 -2.96 37.88 30.08
CA PRO A 408 -4.31 37.73 30.60
C PRO A 408 -5.16 36.77 29.75
N LEU A 409 -5.89 35.89 30.40
CA LEU A 409 -6.96 35.05 29.86
C LEU A 409 -8.30 35.53 30.46
N PRO A 410 -9.46 35.10 29.90
CA PRO A 410 -10.77 35.53 30.42
C PRO A 410 -10.96 35.29 31.93
N ASP A 411 -10.49 34.19 32.47
CA ASP A 411 -10.68 33.79 33.87
C ASP A 411 -9.35 33.50 34.60
N ASP A 412 -8.18 33.74 33.95
CA ASP A 412 -6.87 33.39 34.50
C ASP A 412 -5.75 34.16 33.78
N THR A 413 -4.50 33.70 33.94
CA THR A 413 -3.33 34.12 33.16
C THR A 413 -2.65 32.91 32.53
N VAL A 414 -1.86 33.15 31.47
CA VAL A 414 -1.11 32.07 30.83
C VAL A 414 -0.02 31.55 31.76
N HIS A 415 -0.07 30.25 32.02
CA HIS A 415 0.98 29.51 32.73
C HIS A 415 1.42 28.32 31.87
N LEU A 416 2.66 28.33 31.42
CA LEU A 416 3.20 27.31 30.49
C LEU A 416 3.81 26.14 31.31
N THR A 417 3.15 24.99 31.24
CA THR A 417 3.65 23.73 31.80
C THR A 417 4.81 23.17 30.98
N GLY A 418 5.61 22.26 31.57
CA GLY A 418 6.68 21.53 30.83
C GLY A 418 6.16 20.87 29.58
N PHE A 419 5.00 20.19 29.64
CA PHE A 419 4.36 19.56 28.49
C PHE A 419 3.97 20.56 27.37
N MET A 420 3.54 21.76 27.72
CA MET A 420 3.27 22.81 26.71
C MET A 420 4.55 23.25 26.03
N LYS A 421 5.65 23.40 26.79
CA LYS A 421 6.99 23.76 26.27
C LYS A 421 7.57 22.65 25.37
N GLU A 422 7.34 21.36 25.67
CA GLU A 422 7.68 20.25 24.77
C GLU A 422 6.94 20.38 23.43
N ASN A 423 5.65 20.67 23.44
CA ASN A 423 4.86 20.90 22.24
C ASN A 423 5.31 22.15 21.44
N MET A 424 5.78 23.20 22.13
CA MET A 424 6.39 24.37 21.45
C MET A 424 7.66 23.95 20.69
N GLN A 425 8.53 23.17 21.30
CA GLN A 425 9.76 22.67 20.67
C GLN A 425 9.44 21.87 19.39
N ALA A 426 8.50 20.94 19.46
CA ALA A 426 8.12 20.12 18.30
C ALA A 426 7.58 20.96 17.13
N ARG A 427 6.75 21.99 17.42
CA ARG A 427 6.25 22.93 16.41
C ARG A 427 7.36 23.79 15.82
N ASP A 428 8.27 24.28 16.65
CA ASP A 428 9.38 25.10 16.22
C ASP A 428 10.30 24.34 15.25
N ARG A 429 10.63 23.10 15.58
CA ARG A 429 11.42 22.20 14.72
C ARG A 429 10.80 22.08 13.33
N SER A 430 9.53 21.74 13.25
CA SER A 430 8.88 21.38 11.97
C SER A 430 8.30 22.60 11.25
N SER A 431 7.30 23.24 11.85
CA SER A 431 6.50 24.28 11.16
C SER A 431 7.26 25.59 10.95
N ARG A 432 8.34 25.83 11.69
CA ARG A 432 9.20 27.00 11.51
C ARG A 432 10.51 26.62 10.79
N ILE A 433 11.35 25.77 11.37
CA ILE A 433 12.71 25.52 10.85
C ILE A 433 12.68 24.66 9.58
N LEU A 434 12.11 23.45 9.64
CA LEU A 434 12.10 22.55 8.50
C LEU A 434 11.30 23.12 7.33
N ALA A 435 10.16 23.77 7.61
CA ALA A 435 9.33 24.43 6.59
C ALA A 435 10.09 25.57 5.89
N ALA A 436 10.78 26.45 6.63
CA ALA A 436 11.55 27.54 6.06
C ALA A 436 12.75 27.01 5.24
N LEU A 437 13.48 26.04 5.77
CA LEU A 437 14.64 25.43 5.09
C LEU A 437 14.20 24.67 3.82
N SER A 438 13.07 23.97 3.84
CA SER A 438 12.57 23.29 2.65
C SER A 438 12.24 24.27 1.52
N ALA A 439 11.62 25.40 1.84
CA ALA A 439 11.35 26.46 0.87
C ALA A 439 12.66 27.08 0.32
N ALA A 440 13.64 27.37 1.19
CA ALA A 440 14.94 27.89 0.79
C ALA A 440 15.76 26.90 -0.04
N PHE A 441 15.69 25.61 0.27
CA PHE A 441 16.37 24.53 -0.45
C PHE A 441 15.68 24.20 -1.79
N GLY A 442 14.43 24.64 -1.99
CA GLY A 442 13.64 24.36 -3.19
C GLY A 442 13.07 22.95 -3.20
N GLY A 443 12.65 22.45 -2.05
CA GLY A 443 12.12 21.10 -1.86
C GLY A 443 10.96 21.05 -0.87
N ILE A 444 10.74 19.86 -0.32
CA ILE A 444 9.75 19.58 0.73
C ILE A 444 10.47 19.14 2.00
N PHE A 445 9.78 19.17 3.16
CA PHE A 445 10.26 18.46 4.35
C PHE A 445 9.40 17.24 4.64
N THR A 446 10.01 16.23 5.28
CA THR A 446 9.40 14.93 5.55
C THR A 446 8.79 14.86 6.93
N CYS A 447 7.73 14.05 7.07
CA CYS A 447 7.23 13.59 8.37
C CYS A 447 7.85 12.22 8.67
N ASN A 448 8.53 12.08 9.81
CA ASN A 448 9.22 10.85 10.18
C ASN A 448 8.40 10.00 11.17
N ALA A 449 7.10 10.22 11.27
CA ALA A 449 6.21 9.49 12.15
C ALA A 449 6.17 7.98 11.83
N ASN A 450 5.89 7.17 12.84
CA ASN A 450 5.60 5.75 12.73
C ASN A 450 4.17 5.44 13.19
N LYS A 451 3.69 4.23 12.92
CA LYS A 451 2.31 3.82 13.22
C LYS A 451 2.03 3.69 14.71
N THR A 452 3.00 3.27 15.50
CA THR A 452 2.85 3.09 16.95
C THR A 452 2.50 4.42 17.61
N GLU A 453 3.31 5.44 17.36
CA GLU A 453 3.13 6.78 17.91
C GLU A 453 1.87 7.45 17.38
N THR A 454 1.60 7.36 16.08
CA THR A 454 0.40 7.95 15.47
C THR A 454 -0.88 7.31 15.97
N THR A 455 -0.88 6.01 16.29
CA THR A 455 -2.05 5.30 16.83
C THR A 455 -2.61 5.97 18.05
N VAL A 456 -1.77 6.27 19.02
CA VAL A 456 -2.17 6.87 20.30
C VAL A 456 -1.97 8.38 20.34
N GLY A 457 -1.52 8.96 19.22
CA GLY A 457 -1.25 10.39 19.12
C GLY A 457 -0.07 10.85 19.96
N TYR A 458 0.94 9.99 20.15
CA TYR A 458 2.21 10.37 20.74
C TYR A 458 3.03 11.16 19.74
N GLY A 459 2.68 12.43 19.60
CA GLY A 459 3.21 13.41 18.68
C GLY A 459 2.43 14.72 18.79
N THR A 460 2.97 15.79 18.25
CA THR A 460 2.44 17.14 18.37
C THR A 460 1.75 17.58 17.08
N LEU A 461 0.51 18.08 17.19
CA LEU A 461 -0.19 18.76 16.10
C LEU A 461 0.66 19.92 15.56
N TYR A 462 0.81 19.97 14.24
CA TYR A 462 1.63 20.97 13.51
C TYR A 462 3.11 20.97 13.89
N GLY A 463 3.56 19.90 14.59
CA GLY A 463 4.93 19.66 14.99
C GLY A 463 5.54 18.49 14.25
N ASP A 464 6.00 17.49 14.98
CA ASP A 464 6.64 16.27 14.46
C ASP A 464 5.72 15.40 13.56
N LEU A 465 4.40 15.62 13.63
CA LEU A 465 3.43 15.02 12.71
C LEU A 465 3.20 15.85 11.43
N ALA A 466 3.98 16.91 11.17
CA ALA A 466 3.88 17.73 9.97
C ALA A 466 4.92 17.31 8.91
N GLY A 467 4.63 17.65 7.66
CA GLY A 467 5.48 17.38 6.49
C GLY A 467 4.66 17.22 5.21
N ALA A 468 5.32 16.97 4.09
CA ALA A 468 4.64 16.74 2.81
C ALA A 468 4.28 15.26 2.62
N PHE A 469 5.07 14.35 3.18
CA PHE A 469 4.88 12.91 3.09
C PHE A 469 5.43 12.20 4.34
N ALA A 470 4.64 11.28 4.87
CA ALA A 470 4.99 10.44 6.00
C ALA A 470 5.23 9.00 5.51
N ALA A 471 6.37 8.78 4.84
CA ALA A 471 6.66 7.51 4.18
C ALA A 471 6.50 6.30 5.11
N THR A 472 6.98 6.42 6.36
CA THR A 472 7.04 5.33 7.34
C THR A 472 5.85 5.29 8.31
N ALA A 473 4.86 6.19 8.18
CA ALA A 473 3.77 6.31 9.16
C ALA A 473 2.81 5.09 9.24
N ASP A 474 2.88 4.16 8.29
CA ASP A 474 2.13 2.89 8.32
C ASP A 474 2.97 1.70 8.82
N LEU A 475 4.17 1.95 9.37
CA LEU A 475 5.02 0.93 10.00
C LEU A 475 4.98 1.02 11.53
N TRP A 476 4.81 -0.14 12.18
CA TRP A 476 5.04 -0.30 13.62
C TRP A 476 6.51 -0.10 13.95
N LYS A 477 6.84 0.27 15.18
CA LYS A 477 8.22 0.56 15.60
C LYS A 477 9.18 -0.60 15.29
N TYR A 478 8.78 -1.83 15.56
CA TYR A 478 9.62 -3.00 15.22
C TYR A 478 9.90 -3.13 13.72
N GLN A 479 8.96 -2.72 12.86
CA GLN A 479 9.13 -2.71 11.41
C GLN A 479 10.06 -1.59 10.93
N ILE A 480 10.11 -0.47 11.65
CA ILE A 480 11.10 0.60 11.41
C ILE A 480 12.52 0.05 11.63
N TYR A 481 12.74 -0.68 12.72
CA TYR A 481 14.02 -1.34 12.97
C TYR A 481 14.38 -2.34 11.87
N ASP A 482 13.43 -3.16 11.44
CA ASP A 482 13.63 -4.12 10.34
C ASP A 482 13.99 -3.41 9.03
N LEU A 483 13.25 -2.36 8.66
CA LEU A 483 13.55 -1.55 7.48
C LEU A 483 14.94 -0.91 7.55
N GLY A 484 15.35 -0.42 8.73
CA GLY A 484 16.68 0.13 8.95
C GLY A 484 17.79 -0.91 8.72
N ARG A 485 17.63 -2.13 9.22
CA ARG A 485 18.59 -3.23 8.99
C ARG A 485 18.64 -3.64 7.52
N LYS A 486 17.48 -3.69 6.84
CA LYS A 486 17.40 -3.95 5.38
C LYS A 486 18.07 -2.85 4.55
N LEU A 487 17.94 -1.59 4.95
CA LEU A 487 18.67 -0.48 4.31
C LEU A 487 20.18 -0.67 4.46
N ASN A 488 20.70 -0.95 5.66
CA ASN A 488 22.13 -1.23 5.85
C ASN A 488 22.61 -2.42 5.00
N ALA A 489 21.83 -3.49 4.92
CA ALA A 489 22.13 -4.64 4.07
C ALA A 489 22.14 -4.24 2.57
N TRP A 490 21.18 -3.48 2.12
CA TRP A 490 21.10 -2.99 0.74
C TRP A 490 22.27 -2.09 0.35
N TYR A 491 22.75 -1.21 1.26
CA TYR A 491 23.94 -0.40 1.07
C TYR A 491 25.24 -1.20 1.14
N GLY A 492 25.21 -2.46 1.59
CA GLY A 492 26.38 -3.29 1.84
C GLY A 492 27.30 -2.77 2.96
N ARG A 493 26.80 -1.85 3.79
CA ARG A 493 27.51 -1.24 4.92
C ARG A 493 26.54 -0.61 5.91
N ALA A 494 27.02 -0.36 7.12
CA ALA A 494 26.24 0.29 8.18
C ALA A 494 26.11 1.80 7.92
N VAL A 495 25.22 2.23 7.02
CA VAL A 495 24.94 3.66 6.82
C VAL A 495 24.16 4.25 7.99
N ILE A 496 23.28 3.45 8.61
CA ILE A 496 22.66 3.77 9.90
C ILE A 496 23.56 3.19 10.97
N PRO A 497 24.21 4.03 11.82
CA PRO A 497 25.11 3.58 12.89
C PRO A 497 24.44 2.59 13.85
N GLU A 498 25.18 1.60 14.36
CA GLU A 498 24.63 0.62 15.30
C GLU A 498 24.15 1.28 16.61
N GLY A 499 24.76 2.38 17.02
CA GLY A 499 24.30 3.16 18.16
C GLY A 499 22.84 3.63 18.06
N ILE A 500 22.35 3.88 16.82
CA ILE A 500 20.96 4.27 16.57
C ILE A 500 19.99 3.11 16.81
N PHE A 501 20.41 1.86 16.57
CA PHE A 501 19.59 0.69 16.86
C PHE A 501 19.52 0.34 18.34
N THR A 502 20.47 0.82 19.14
CA THR A 502 20.62 0.46 20.55
C THR A 502 20.24 1.57 21.50
N VAL A 503 20.26 2.83 21.06
CA VAL A 503 19.82 3.97 21.89
C VAL A 503 18.34 3.83 22.24
N MET A 504 17.99 4.12 23.49
CA MET A 504 16.60 4.10 23.93
C MET A 504 15.75 5.12 23.15
N PRO A 505 14.60 4.72 22.60
CA PRO A 505 13.70 5.67 21.94
C PRO A 505 13.27 6.80 22.89
N SER A 506 13.47 8.03 22.43
CA SER A 506 13.14 9.23 23.21
C SER A 506 13.02 10.44 22.30
N ALA A 507 12.06 11.31 22.59
CA ALA A 507 11.92 12.59 21.93
C ALA A 507 12.90 13.66 22.46
N GLU A 508 13.56 13.42 23.61
CA GLU A 508 14.52 14.34 24.27
C GLU A 508 14.00 15.79 24.36
N LEU A 509 12.75 15.97 24.81
CA LEU A 509 12.10 17.29 24.93
C LEU A 509 12.14 17.85 26.37
N SER A 510 12.49 17.02 27.36
CA SER A 510 12.56 17.37 28.77
C SER A 510 13.56 16.50 29.54
N GLU A 511 13.86 16.87 30.78
CA GLU A 511 14.74 16.09 31.67
C GLU A 511 14.21 14.67 32.00
N ASN A 512 12.91 14.44 31.81
CA ASN A 512 12.29 13.12 31.98
C ASN A 512 12.53 12.18 30.82
N GLN A 513 13.16 12.65 29.73
CA GLN A 513 13.44 11.91 28.51
C GLN A 513 14.95 11.82 28.20
N ASP A 514 15.81 11.92 29.21
CA ASP A 514 17.26 11.84 29.09
C ASP A 514 17.72 10.38 28.87
N VAL A 515 18.10 10.09 27.62
CA VAL A 515 18.56 8.74 27.20
C VAL A 515 19.82 8.29 27.93
N THR A 516 20.67 9.22 28.40
CA THR A 516 21.90 8.89 29.13
C THR A 516 21.62 8.40 30.55
N GLN A 517 20.43 8.71 31.07
CA GLN A 517 19.94 8.23 32.36
C GLN A 517 18.98 7.02 32.24
N GLY A 518 18.84 6.45 31.03
CA GLY A 518 17.91 5.37 30.78
C GLY A 518 16.43 5.79 30.84
N LYS A 519 16.14 7.07 30.59
CA LYS A 519 14.79 7.61 30.50
C LYS A 519 14.44 7.78 29.02
N GLY A 520 13.31 7.22 28.62
CA GLY A 520 12.84 7.26 27.22
C GLY A 520 11.36 7.62 27.13
N ASP A 521 10.79 7.30 26.00
CA ASP A 521 9.36 7.45 25.77
C ASP A 521 8.54 6.59 26.73
N PRO A 522 7.29 6.98 27.04
CA PRO A 522 6.42 6.20 27.94
C PRO A 522 5.85 4.94 27.24
N LEU A 523 6.25 4.68 26.01
CA LEU A 523 5.85 3.53 25.20
C LEU A 523 6.83 2.37 25.40
N ILE A 524 6.32 1.23 25.80
CA ILE A 524 7.05 -0.05 25.82
C ILE A 524 6.81 -0.70 24.48
N TYR A 525 7.65 -0.38 23.48
CA TYR A 525 7.42 -0.71 22.08
C TYR A 525 7.27 -2.21 21.84
N GLU A 526 8.04 -3.05 22.54
CA GLU A 526 7.99 -4.50 22.42
C GLU A 526 6.65 -5.11 22.87
N TYR A 527 5.81 -4.33 23.59
CA TYR A 527 4.46 -4.69 24.00
C TYR A 527 3.41 -3.86 23.26
N HIS A 528 3.56 -2.52 23.26
CA HIS A 528 2.54 -1.62 22.74
C HIS A 528 2.34 -1.73 21.23
N ASP A 529 3.36 -2.07 20.45
CA ASP A 529 3.21 -2.37 19.02
C ASP A 529 2.17 -3.46 18.77
N TYR A 530 2.21 -4.53 19.57
CA TYR A 530 1.30 -5.66 19.45
C TYR A 530 -0.09 -5.36 20.00
N LEU A 531 -0.16 -4.65 21.14
CA LEU A 531 -1.42 -4.20 21.70
C LEU A 531 -2.18 -3.30 20.72
N PHE A 532 -1.52 -2.25 20.20
CA PHE A 532 -2.16 -1.30 19.29
C PHE A 532 -2.50 -1.95 17.94
N ARG A 533 -1.66 -2.85 17.46
CA ARG A 533 -1.96 -3.64 16.27
C ARG A 533 -3.24 -4.45 16.43
N SER A 534 -3.48 -5.01 17.61
CA SER A 534 -4.68 -5.79 17.91
C SER A 534 -5.97 -4.96 17.85
N PHE A 535 -5.91 -3.65 18.14
CA PHE A 535 -7.04 -2.73 18.02
C PHE A 535 -7.42 -2.43 16.57
N ILE A 536 -6.54 -2.65 15.58
CA ILE A 536 -6.67 -2.07 14.24
C ILE A 536 -6.64 -3.12 13.13
N GLU A 537 -5.63 -3.98 13.09
CA GLU A 537 -5.32 -4.78 11.90
C GLU A 537 -6.13 -6.07 11.73
N PRO A 538 -6.49 -6.84 12.78
CA PRO A 538 -7.32 -8.01 12.62
C PRO A 538 -8.72 -7.68 12.08
N TRP A 539 -9.35 -8.59 11.36
CA TRP A 539 -10.75 -8.45 10.97
C TRP A 539 -11.66 -8.35 12.20
N GLN A 540 -11.43 -9.20 13.20
CA GLN A 540 -12.02 -9.09 14.52
C GLN A 540 -11.05 -8.28 15.41
N ARG A 541 -11.28 -6.98 15.50
CA ARG A 541 -10.47 -6.06 16.31
C ARG A 541 -10.71 -6.32 17.77
N GLN A 542 -9.64 -6.26 18.55
CA GLN A 542 -9.73 -6.43 19.99
C GLN A 542 -10.20 -5.14 20.65
N THR A 543 -11.06 -5.29 21.64
CA THR A 543 -11.55 -4.21 22.51
C THR A 543 -10.87 -4.29 23.87
N PRO A 544 -10.97 -3.25 24.74
CA PRO A 544 -10.51 -3.37 26.12
C PRO A 544 -11.10 -4.56 26.86
N GLU A 545 -12.35 -4.94 26.56
CA GLU A 545 -13.00 -6.12 27.15
C GLU A 545 -12.28 -7.42 26.74
N ASP A 546 -11.95 -7.57 25.45
CA ASP A 546 -11.26 -8.77 24.96
C ASP A 546 -9.85 -8.88 25.55
N ILE A 547 -9.13 -7.75 25.60
CA ILE A 547 -7.79 -7.65 26.20
C ILE A 547 -7.82 -7.99 27.69
N LEU A 548 -8.76 -7.42 28.46
CA LEU A 548 -8.84 -7.68 29.89
C LEU A 548 -9.27 -9.12 30.20
N LYS A 549 -10.15 -9.71 29.37
CA LYS A 549 -10.52 -11.13 29.48
C LYS A 549 -9.33 -12.05 29.21
N ALA A 550 -8.50 -11.71 28.22
CA ALA A 550 -7.31 -12.49 27.92
C ALA A 550 -6.24 -12.36 29.02
N TYR A 551 -6.06 -11.16 29.57
CA TYR A 551 -5.20 -10.94 30.73
C TYR A 551 -5.64 -11.80 31.92
N ALA A 552 -6.93 -11.75 32.28
CA ALA A 552 -7.49 -12.54 33.39
C ALA A 552 -7.37 -14.07 33.18
N LYS A 553 -7.30 -14.53 31.94
CA LYS A 553 -7.10 -15.95 31.58
C LYS A 553 -5.62 -16.34 31.47
N GLY A 554 -4.70 -15.40 31.48
CA GLY A 554 -3.26 -15.65 31.30
C GLY A 554 -2.87 -16.05 29.87
N ASN A 555 -3.59 -15.57 28.85
CA ASN A 555 -3.31 -15.84 27.42
C ASN A 555 -3.29 -14.56 26.57
N LEU A 556 -2.99 -13.42 27.19
CA LEU A 556 -2.96 -12.14 26.49
C LEU A 556 -1.87 -12.10 25.42
N GLU A 557 -0.69 -12.62 25.74
CA GLU A 557 0.45 -12.65 24.83
C GLU A 557 0.12 -13.39 23.52
N ASP A 558 -0.56 -14.52 23.63
CA ASP A 558 -1.02 -15.30 22.46
C ASP A 558 -2.06 -14.53 21.65
N LEU A 559 -3.00 -13.85 22.34
CA LEU A 559 -4.06 -13.09 21.67
C LEU A 559 -3.51 -11.95 20.82
N ILE A 560 -2.54 -11.18 21.35
CA ILE A 560 -1.97 -10.03 20.64
C ILE A 560 -0.75 -10.40 19.78
N GLY A 561 -0.19 -11.62 19.96
CA GLY A 561 1.01 -12.10 19.29
C GLY A 561 2.29 -11.47 19.80
N CYS A 562 2.36 -11.16 21.11
CA CYS A 562 3.51 -10.58 21.78
C CYS A 562 4.39 -11.69 22.39
N SER A 563 5.71 -11.56 22.26
CA SER A 563 6.66 -12.52 22.86
C SER A 563 7.08 -12.17 24.28
N ILE A 564 6.78 -10.95 24.75
CA ILE A 564 7.10 -10.50 26.11
C ILE A 564 6.00 -10.94 27.05
N ILE A 565 6.41 -11.44 28.23
CA ILE A 565 5.48 -11.81 29.30
C ILE A 565 4.97 -10.52 29.97
N VAL A 566 3.67 -10.25 29.83
CA VAL A 566 3.02 -9.01 30.25
C VAL A 566 3.10 -8.79 31.77
N SER A 567 3.06 -9.87 32.58
CA SER A 567 3.25 -9.78 34.04
C SER A 567 4.66 -9.33 34.49
N ASN A 568 5.66 -9.41 33.59
CA ASN A 568 6.98 -8.84 33.86
C ASN A 568 7.00 -7.32 33.68
N ILE A 569 6.08 -6.78 32.87
CA ILE A 569 5.93 -5.34 32.63
C ILE A 569 5.02 -4.72 33.68
N PHE A 570 3.90 -5.38 33.97
CA PHE A 570 2.87 -4.90 34.90
C PHE A 570 2.74 -5.87 36.06
N PRO A 571 3.38 -5.56 37.22
CA PRO A 571 3.38 -6.46 38.38
C PRO A 571 2.00 -6.69 38.98
N THR A 572 1.06 -5.75 38.78
CA THR A 572 -0.30 -5.85 39.34
C THR A 572 -1.36 -5.67 38.26
N ALA A 573 -2.54 -6.22 38.46
CA ALA A 573 -3.70 -5.99 37.59
C ALA A 573 -4.05 -4.50 37.51
N LYS A 574 -3.81 -3.74 38.55
CA LYS A 574 -4.03 -2.30 38.58
C LYS A 574 -3.12 -1.59 37.59
N ASP A 575 -1.82 -1.87 37.61
CA ASP A 575 -0.85 -1.25 36.69
C ASP A 575 -1.20 -1.56 35.23
N PHE A 576 -1.59 -2.80 34.97
CA PHE A 576 -2.02 -3.23 33.62
C PHE A 576 -3.28 -2.49 33.16
N ILE A 577 -4.30 -2.39 34.01
CA ILE A 577 -5.57 -1.74 33.67
C ILE A 577 -5.36 -0.24 33.46
N GLU A 578 -4.56 0.42 34.29
CA GLU A 578 -4.23 1.84 34.15
C GLU A 578 -3.51 2.12 32.83
N ASP A 579 -2.58 1.25 32.40
CA ASP A 579 -1.90 1.35 31.13
C ASP A 579 -2.87 1.13 29.96
N LEU A 580 -3.66 0.06 29.98
CA LEU A 580 -4.66 -0.23 28.94
C LEU A 580 -5.65 0.92 28.75
N GLU A 581 -6.21 1.45 29.84
CA GLU A 581 -7.16 2.57 29.80
C GLU A 581 -6.50 3.86 29.31
N LYS A 582 -5.27 4.15 29.74
CA LYS A 582 -4.49 5.31 29.27
C LYS A 582 -4.40 5.30 27.75
N TRP A 583 -3.94 4.19 27.17
CA TRP A 583 -3.71 4.11 25.72
C TRP A 583 -5.01 4.00 24.92
N TRP A 584 -6.02 3.30 25.43
CA TRP A 584 -7.33 3.25 24.80
C TRP A 584 -8.02 4.62 24.77
N ASN A 585 -7.93 5.36 25.87
CA ASN A 585 -8.48 6.72 25.96
C ASN A 585 -7.78 7.69 24.99
N LEU A 586 -6.48 7.57 24.84
CA LEU A 586 -5.73 8.34 23.84
C LEU A 586 -6.10 7.94 22.42
N PHE A 587 -6.13 6.64 22.12
CA PHE A 587 -6.49 6.09 20.80
C PHE A 587 -7.87 6.57 20.34
N SER A 588 -8.88 6.47 21.21
CA SER A 588 -10.27 6.84 20.90
C SER A 588 -10.56 8.34 21.07
N GLY A 589 -9.63 9.08 21.65
CA GLY A 589 -9.77 10.49 21.98
C GLY A 589 -9.06 11.43 21.02
N PHE A 590 -8.20 12.30 21.54
CA PHE A 590 -7.56 13.37 20.79
C PHE A 590 -6.57 12.88 19.71
N ALA A 591 -6.10 11.64 19.79
CA ALA A 591 -5.29 11.02 18.76
C ALA A 591 -5.98 10.98 17.38
N VAL A 592 -7.31 10.94 17.33
CA VAL A 592 -8.08 11.02 16.07
C VAL A 592 -7.72 12.28 15.31
N ALA A 593 -7.72 13.45 15.95
CA ALA A 593 -7.36 14.72 15.30
C ALA A 593 -5.91 14.70 14.79
N LYS A 594 -4.99 14.08 15.54
CA LYS A 594 -3.58 13.96 15.17
C LYS A 594 -3.39 13.03 13.97
N ARG A 595 -4.08 11.89 13.93
CA ARG A 595 -4.07 10.97 12.78
C ARG A 595 -4.64 11.63 11.52
N ILE A 596 -5.72 12.38 11.64
CA ILE A 596 -6.31 13.12 10.50
C ILE A 596 -5.33 14.17 9.97
N GLN A 597 -4.62 14.88 10.85
CA GLN A 597 -3.68 15.94 10.48
C GLN A 597 -2.38 15.40 9.86
N THR A 598 -1.95 14.18 10.19
CA THR A 598 -0.76 13.55 9.59
C THR A 598 -0.82 13.61 8.05
N PRO A 599 0.30 13.94 7.37
CA PRO A 599 0.33 14.08 5.91
C PRO A 599 0.04 12.76 5.18
N PRO A 600 -0.05 12.76 3.84
CA PRO A 600 -0.13 11.55 3.05
C PRO A 600 0.95 10.55 3.45
N LEU A 601 0.60 9.27 3.49
CA LEU A 601 1.46 8.19 3.93
C LEU A 601 1.53 7.06 2.89
N LEU A 602 2.58 6.25 2.93
CA LEU A 602 2.66 5.05 2.11
C LEU A 602 1.93 3.90 2.81
N ALA A 603 0.84 3.45 2.22
CA ALA A 603 -0.01 2.41 2.75
C ALA A 603 0.56 1.03 2.41
N VAL A 604 1.02 0.29 3.42
CA VAL A 604 1.62 -1.06 3.26
C VAL A 604 1.00 -2.09 4.19
N SER A 605 0.28 -1.66 5.21
CA SER A 605 -0.43 -2.54 6.13
C SER A 605 -1.85 -2.87 5.65
N ARG A 606 -2.51 -3.78 6.34
CA ARG A 606 -3.93 -4.08 6.10
C ARG A 606 -4.85 -2.90 6.38
N ARG A 607 -4.47 -2.04 7.32
CA ARG A 607 -5.28 -0.91 7.79
C ARG A 607 -4.40 0.30 8.06
N PRO A 608 -4.05 1.05 7.02
CA PRO A 608 -3.40 2.34 7.17
C PRO A 608 -4.36 3.36 7.79
N TYR A 609 -3.83 4.44 8.36
CA TYR A 609 -4.63 5.56 8.81
C TYR A 609 -4.94 6.52 7.67
N GLY A 610 -6.19 6.68 7.35
CA GLY A 610 -6.67 7.55 6.32
C GLY A 610 -8.01 7.09 5.81
N TYR A 611 -8.05 6.49 4.63
CA TYR A 611 -9.30 6.09 4.02
C TYR A 611 -9.89 4.82 4.63
N ASP A 612 -9.09 3.75 4.74
CA ASP A 612 -9.62 2.44 5.14
C ASP A 612 -10.06 2.39 6.61
N LEU A 613 -9.29 2.99 7.49
CA LEU A 613 -9.63 3.07 8.91
C LEU A 613 -10.59 4.22 9.21
N ARG A 614 -11.52 4.55 8.44
CA ARG A 614 -12.49 5.65 8.56
C ARG A 614 -12.58 6.21 9.98
N GLU A 615 -11.83 7.26 10.23
CA GLU A 615 -11.73 7.87 11.56
C GLU A 615 -13.09 8.43 11.97
N SER A 616 -13.55 8.06 13.13
CA SER A 616 -14.72 8.66 13.74
C SER A 616 -14.35 9.31 15.05
N GLN A 617 -15.02 10.38 15.39
CA GLN A 617 -14.86 11.09 16.64
C GLN A 617 -15.56 10.32 17.77
N LEU A 618 -15.11 9.09 17.98
CA LEU A 618 -15.61 8.25 19.06
C LEU A 618 -14.92 8.69 20.35
N ARG A 619 -15.70 8.72 21.41
CA ARG A 619 -15.16 8.81 22.76
C ARG A 619 -14.81 7.40 23.23
N PRO A 620 -13.88 7.25 24.20
CA PRO A 620 -13.63 5.97 24.82
C PRO A 620 -14.92 5.33 25.33
N TYR A 621 -15.11 4.07 25.00
CA TYR A 621 -16.26 3.29 25.44
C TYR A 621 -15.79 2.02 26.11
N TYR A 622 -16.41 1.68 27.23
CA TYR A 622 -16.19 0.47 28.00
C TYR A 622 -17.52 -0.24 28.20
N THR A 623 -17.55 -1.53 27.95
CA THR A 623 -18.74 -2.37 28.15
C THR A 623 -18.99 -2.64 29.63
N ASP A 624 -20.22 -2.97 30.01
CA ASP A 624 -20.54 -3.37 31.37
C ASP A 624 -19.74 -4.62 31.80
N ALA A 625 -19.48 -5.53 30.86
CA ALA A 625 -18.65 -6.70 31.10
C ALA A 625 -17.19 -6.34 31.43
N TYR A 626 -16.63 -5.32 30.74
CA TYR A 626 -15.31 -4.79 31.06
C TYR A 626 -15.29 -4.21 32.47
N LEU A 627 -16.24 -3.34 32.79
CA LEU A 627 -16.31 -2.66 34.12
C LEU A 627 -16.45 -3.67 35.25
N SER A 628 -17.31 -4.66 35.08
CA SER A 628 -17.50 -5.72 36.10
C SER A 628 -16.23 -6.57 36.30
N LEU A 629 -15.53 -6.91 35.21
CA LEU A 629 -14.29 -7.67 35.29
C LEU A 629 -13.16 -6.85 35.90
N LYS A 630 -13.08 -5.55 35.58
CA LYS A 630 -12.14 -4.60 36.16
C LYS A 630 -12.32 -4.53 37.69
N GLU A 631 -13.56 -4.32 38.17
CA GLU A 631 -13.87 -4.27 39.60
C GLU A 631 -13.43 -5.54 40.32
N LYS A 632 -13.68 -6.71 39.71
CA LYS A 632 -13.25 -7.99 40.28
C LYS A 632 -11.72 -8.09 40.39
N LEU A 633 -10.98 -7.78 39.30
CA LEU A 633 -9.52 -7.87 39.29
C LEU A 633 -8.82 -6.85 40.19
N LEU A 634 -9.48 -5.75 40.52
CA LEU A 634 -8.97 -4.75 41.46
C LEU A 634 -9.30 -5.08 42.94
N ALA A 635 -10.24 -6.00 43.18
CA ALA A 635 -10.61 -6.45 44.51
C ALA A 635 -9.78 -7.67 44.99
N ASP A 636 -9.25 -8.45 44.05
CA ASP A 636 -8.34 -9.58 44.26
C ASP A 636 -6.90 -9.06 44.48
#